data_814b90d0291ca65d251f629dd3cc0d37
#
_entry.id   814b90d0291ca65d251f629dd3cc0d37
#
_cell.length_a   1.000
_cell.length_b   1.000
_cell.length_c   1.000
_cell.angle_alpha   90.00
_cell.angle_beta   90.00
_cell.angle_gamma   90.00
#
_symmetry.space_group_name_H-M   'P 1'
#
loop_
_entity.id
_entity.type
_entity.pdbx_description
1 polymer ?
#
loop_
_entity_poly.entity_id
_entity_poly.type
_entity_poly.pdbx_seq_one_letter_code
_entity_poly.pdbx_strand_id
1 'polypeptide(L)'
;MKKFILLLALLVATDILSVLHAQPRYDRTQLNLEHLNRGVVAFRDGAQVIVSWRTLSADATGQPFDVFRNGQKLNTAPLTKGGSFFIDSQPLTVDATYEVRGGGCDGSFTLKADTPHGYLPLKLQKPAAGTTPDGETFTYSANDASVADVDGDGQYEIILKWDPSNAHDNAHDGYTGPTLFDCYRLDGTLLWRIDMGINIRSGAHYVPFIAYDLDGDGKAEFIVKTSDGTRDGLGQIIGDSLADYRHRAPENAQNPTPEREWSKYNKQGRPKTGRILTGTEYITVFNGLTGEAMDTKPYIPERGNLKDWGDDYANRSDRMLAAVGYLDGKHASAIFCRGYYTRTVLAAWDWDGRELKQHWVFDTDAPGTGKDGKPLSTYAGQGNHNLRVADVDGDGCDEITYGSMAVDHDGQGLYNTGMGHGDAIHLMAFDPTTDELQVWDCHENRRDGSDFRKAKTGEIIFQLPSKSDVGRAMAADIDPENPGVEMWSTDSHGIRNIKGDVLYTAMDPDDPQHQQHLKLGDRYLSVNFGIWWDGDLLRELLDHETVSKYDWQQKTIIDVKHLDGVVFNNGTKSNPCLAADILGDWREEVIARTPDSDELRIFITPIPTDHRINCLMEDIPYRLSTAAQNVGYNQPSEPGFYLGPDKAVNKFLK
;
A
#
# COMPACT_ATOMS: atom_id res chain seq x y z
N MET A 1 -57.56 18.83 -24.62
CA MET A 1 -56.86 17.57 -24.80
C MET A 1 -55.42 17.71 -25.36
N LYS A 2 -55.16 18.53 -26.38
CA LYS A 2 -53.77 18.67 -26.94
C LYS A 2 -52.73 19.32 -26.01
N LYS A 3 -53.13 20.17 -25.04
CA LYS A 3 -52.20 20.78 -24.07
C LYS A 3 -51.84 19.84 -22.90
N PHE A 4 -52.65 18.86 -22.58
CA PHE A 4 -52.39 17.88 -21.52
C PHE A 4 -51.40 16.80 -21.97
N ILE A 5 -51.39 16.46 -23.24
CA ILE A 5 -50.48 15.47 -23.82
C ILE A 5 -49.05 16.01 -23.95
N LEU A 6 -48.90 17.33 -24.15
CA LEU A 6 -47.58 17.98 -24.21
C LEU A 6 -46.91 18.11 -22.82
N LEU A 7 -47.70 18.24 -21.76
CA LEU A 7 -47.16 18.31 -20.38
C LEU A 7 -46.72 16.93 -19.85
N LEU A 8 -47.43 15.87 -20.26
CA LEU A 8 -47.06 14.49 -19.91
C LEU A 8 -45.81 14.00 -20.67
N ALA A 9 -45.62 14.48 -21.91
CA ALA A 9 -44.43 14.17 -22.69
C ALA A 9 -43.17 14.91 -22.20
N LEU A 10 -43.34 16.10 -21.59
CA LEU A 10 -42.22 16.83 -20.96
C LEU A 10 -41.83 16.24 -19.60
N LEU A 11 -42.79 15.72 -18.81
CA LEU A 11 -42.49 15.05 -17.54
C LEU A 11 -41.81 13.68 -17.73
N VAL A 12 -42.16 12.95 -18.79
CA VAL A 12 -41.47 11.68 -19.11
C VAL A 12 -40.11 11.94 -19.73
N ALA A 13 -39.88 13.08 -20.40
CA ALA A 13 -38.57 13.44 -20.95
C ALA A 13 -37.58 13.96 -19.89
N THR A 14 -38.08 14.48 -18.73
CA THR A 14 -37.21 14.92 -17.62
C THR A 14 -36.77 13.75 -16.73
N ASP A 15 -37.54 12.66 -16.64
CA ASP A 15 -37.12 11.46 -15.89
C ASP A 15 -36.18 10.54 -16.70
N ILE A 16 -36.10 10.71 -18.02
CA ILE A 16 -35.15 9.96 -18.87
C ILE A 16 -33.77 10.64 -18.93
N LEU A 17 -33.67 11.91 -18.51
CA LEU A 17 -32.40 12.67 -18.53
C LEU A 17 -31.64 12.63 -17.20
N SER A 18 -32.11 11.92 -16.18
CA SER A 18 -31.44 11.81 -14.88
C SER A 18 -30.73 10.47 -14.62
N VAL A 19 -30.66 9.59 -15.60
CA VAL A 19 -29.74 8.45 -15.57
C VAL A 19 -28.58 8.74 -16.54
N LEU A 20 -27.88 9.82 -16.28
CA LEU A 20 -26.47 9.90 -16.65
C LEU A 20 -25.77 8.89 -15.73
N HIS A 21 -25.63 7.66 -16.21
CA HIS A 21 -24.67 6.74 -15.64
C HIS A 21 -23.33 7.49 -15.70
N ALA A 22 -22.76 7.77 -14.55
CA ALA A 22 -21.35 8.15 -14.49
C ALA A 22 -20.61 7.10 -15.32
N GLN A 23 -19.88 7.51 -16.35
CA GLN A 23 -19.04 6.59 -17.09
C GLN A 23 -18.08 5.95 -16.09
N PRO A 24 -17.81 4.65 -16.18
CA PRO A 24 -16.81 4.05 -15.33
C PRO A 24 -15.50 4.84 -15.50
N ARG A 25 -14.82 5.15 -14.41
CA ARG A 25 -13.56 5.91 -14.38
C ARG A 25 -12.55 5.35 -15.38
N TYR A 26 -12.45 4.04 -15.46
CA TYR A 26 -11.58 3.32 -16.37
C TYR A 26 -12.37 2.55 -17.41
N ASP A 27 -11.93 2.58 -18.66
CA ASP A 27 -12.36 1.61 -19.67
C ASP A 27 -11.55 0.32 -19.51
N ARG A 28 -12.00 -0.57 -18.64
CA ARG A 28 -11.33 -1.85 -18.34
C ARG A 28 -11.06 -2.72 -19.58
N THR A 29 -11.73 -2.48 -20.71
CA THR A 29 -11.49 -3.23 -21.94
C THR A 29 -10.21 -2.80 -22.67
N GLN A 30 -9.67 -1.64 -22.31
CA GLN A 30 -8.43 -1.09 -22.86
C GLN A 30 -7.21 -1.38 -22.00
N LEU A 31 -7.41 -1.65 -20.70
CA LEU A 31 -6.33 -1.84 -19.74
C LEU A 31 -5.78 -3.26 -19.81
N ASN A 32 -4.46 -3.37 -19.71
CA ASN A 32 -3.79 -4.63 -19.45
C ASN A 32 -3.89 -4.94 -17.95
N LEU A 33 -4.90 -5.73 -17.57
CA LEU A 33 -5.18 -6.07 -16.17
C LEU A 33 -4.71 -7.49 -15.84
N GLU A 34 -4.31 -7.71 -14.60
CA GLU A 34 -4.03 -9.03 -14.05
C GLU A 34 -5.27 -9.95 -14.14
N HIS A 35 -5.05 -11.24 -14.39
CA HIS A 35 -6.10 -12.25 -14.48
C HIS A 35 -6.14 -13.14 -13.24
N LEU A 36 -6.96 -12.78 -12.26
CA LEU A 36 -7.07 -13.52 -11.01
C LEU A 36 -7.84 -14.82 -11.19
N ASN A 37 -7.38 -15.89 -10.55
CA ASN A 37 -8.12 -17.15 -10.40
C ASN A 37 -9.16 -17.05 -9.27
N ARG A 38 -9.87 -18.16 -8.97
CA ARG A 38 -10.92 -18.19 -7.95
C ARG A 38 -10.43 -17.91 -6.52
N GLY A 39 -9.13 -17.88 -6.24
CA GLY A 39 -8.54 -17.56 -4.94
C GLY A 39 -9.09 -18.39 -3.79
N VAL A 40 -9.42 -19.68 -4.05
CA VAL A 40 -9.97 -20.55 -3.01
C VAL A 40 -8.95 -20.72 -1.91
N VAL A 41 -9.40 -20.51 -0.69
CA VAL A 41 -8.64 -20.77 0.52
C VAL A 41 -9.47 -21.60 1.50
N ALA A 42 -8.81 -22.49 2.22
CA ALA A 42 -9.42 -23.22 3.33
C ALA A 42 -8.50 -23.13 4.55
N PHE A 43 -9.05 -22.84 5.72
CA PHE A 43 -8.30 -22.74 6.97
C PHE A 43 -9.11 -23.26 8.16
N ARG A 44 -8.43 -23.61 9.24
CA ARG A 44 -9.07 -24.17 10.43
C ARG A 44 -9.52 -23.06 11.37
N ASP A 45 -10.76 -23.18 11.85
CA ASP A 45 -11.28 -22.38 12.96
C ASP A 45 -11.96 -23.32 13.98
N GLY A 46 -11.28 -23.55 15.11
CA GLY A 46 -11.71 -24.55 16.09
C GLY A 46 -11.86 -25.96 15.49
N ALA A 47 -13.06 -26.55 15.59
CA ALA A 47 -13.37 -27.87 15.02
C ALA A 47 -13.82 -27.81 13.55
N GLN A 48 -13.97 -26.61 12.99
CA GLN A 48 -14.51 -26.36 11.65
C GLN A 48 -13.38 -26.02 10.66
N VAL A 49 -13.72 -26.14 9.38
CA VAL A 49 -12.92 -25.57 8.28
C VAL A 49 -13.75 -24.51 7.58
N ILE A 50 -13.16 -23.36 7.44
CA ILE A 50 -13.71 -22.27 6.65
C ILE A 50 -13.17 -22.40 5.24
N VAL A 51 -14.04 -22.33 4.25
CA VAL A 51 -13.69 -22.26 2.83
C VAL A 51 -14.17 -20.94 2.30
N SER A 52 -13.28 -20.14 1.75
CA SER A 52 -13.60 -18.83 1.16
C SER A 52 -13.03 -18.73 -0.26
N TRP A 53 -13.61 -17.86 -1.10
CA TRP A 53 -13.19 -17.70 -2.49
C TRP A 53 -13.52 -16.32 -3.05
N ARG A 54 -12.79 -15.89 -4.07
CA ARG A 54 -13.05 -14.63 -4.76
C ARG A 54 -14.35 -14.68 -5.54
N THR A 55 -15.15 -13.62 -5.47
CA THR A 55 -16.13 -13.25 -6.47
C THR A 55 -15.44 -12.35 -7.48
N LEU A 56 -15.46 -12.70 -8.75
CA LEU A 56 -14.76 -11.97 -9.80
C LEU A 56 -15.73 -11.07 -10.58
N SER A 57 -15.22 -10.01 -11.17
CA SER A 57 -16.02 -9.07 -11.98
C SER A 57 -16.72 -9.77 -13.17
N ALA A 58 -16.12 -10.83 -13.70
CA ALA A 58 -16.69 -11.67 -14.76
C ALA A 58 -17.86 -12.58 -14.31
N ASP A 59 -18.05 -12.77 -12.98
CA ASP A 59 -19.15 -13.59 -12.47
C ASP A 59 -20.50 -12.87 -12.67
N ALA A 60 -21.55 -13.63 -12.97
CA ALA A 60 -22.90 -13.09 -13.07
C ALA A 60 -23.45 -12.69 -11.68
N THR A 61 -24.34 -11.69 -11.63
CA THR A 61 -25.09 -11.38 -10.39
C THR A 61 -25.85 -12.60 -9.91
N GLY A 62 -25.68 -12.97 -8.62
CA GLY A 62 -26.26 -14.20 -8.08
C GLY A 62 -25.62 -15.48 -8.61
N GLN A 63 -24.37 -15.41 -9.07
CA GLN A 63 -23.60 -16.56 -9.54
C GLN A 63 -23.68 -17.72 -8.55
N PRO A 64 -24.16 -18.91 -8.97
CA PRO A 64 -24.19 -20.08 -8.11
C PRO A 64 -22.80 -20.70 -7.96
N PHE A 65 -22.49 -21.11 -6.71
CA PHE A 65 -21.27 -21.85 -6.41
C PHE A 65 -21.58 -23.17 -5.71
N ASP A 66 -20.79 -24.18 -6.01
CA ASP A 66 -20.78 -25.47 -5.35
C ASP A 66 -19.44 -25.74 -4.71
N VAL A 67 -19.45 -26.18 -3.45
CA VAL A 67 -18.26 -26.48 -2.66
C VAL A 67 -18.11 -27.98 -2.50
N PHE A 68 -16.90 -28.48 -2.70
CA PHE A 68 -16.55 -29.91 -2.61
C PHE A 68 -15.38 -30.09 -1.64
N ARG A 69 -15.36 -31.29 -1.00
CA ARG A 69 -14.22 -31.79 -0.23
C ARG A 69 -13.84 -33.16 -0.74
N ASN A 70 -12.61 -33.31 -1.22
CA ASN A 70 -12.11 -34.55 -1.84
C ASN A 70 -13.06 -35.11 -2.91
N GLY A 71 -13.62 -34.23 -3.75
CA GLY A 71 -14.57 -34.58 -4.81
C GLY A 71 -16.02 -34.81 -4.35
N GLN A 72 -16.29 -34.80 -3.03
CA GLN A 72 -17.65 -34.92 -2.51
C GLN A 72 -18.27 -33.52 -2.31
N LYS A 73 -19.43 -33.29 -2.91
CA LYS A 73 -20.18 -32.05 -2.74
C LYS A 73 -20.66 -31.86 -1.31
N LEU A 74 -20.44 -30.68 -0.72
CA LEU A 74 -20.79 -30.35 0.64
C LEU A 74 -22.14 -29.63 0.74
N ASN A 75 -22.40 -28.65 -0.12
CA ASN A 75 -23.67 -27.91 -0.12
C ASN A 75 -24.78 -28.66 -0.84
N THR A 76 -25.98 -28.67 -0.25
CA THR A 76 -27.16 -29.38 -0.81
C THR A 76 -27.79 -28.66 -2.00
N ALA A 77 -27.73 -27.32 -2.01
CA ALA A 77 -28.18 -26.45 -3.09
C ALA A 77 -27.06 -25.46 -3.43
N PRO A 78 -26.96 -25.00 -4.70
CA PRO A 78 -25.97 -23.99 -5.07
C PRO A 78 -26.07 -22.72 -4.23
N LEU A 79 -24.92 -22.16 -3.85
CA LEU A 79 -24.81 -20.94 -3.04
C LEU A 79 -24.99 -19.73 -3.96
N THR A 80 -26.17 -19.12 -3.95
CA THR A 80 -26.52 -17.97 -4.81
C THR A 80 -26.65 -16.66 -4.05
N LYS A 81 -26.59 -16.70 -2.71
CA LYS A 81 -26.74 -15.54 -1.80
C LYS A 81 -25.76 -15.65 -0.65
N GLY A 82 -25.55 -14.53 0.04
CA GLY A 82 -24.55 -14.40 1.11
C GLY A 82 -23.13 -14.26 0.54
N GLY A 83 -22.14 -14.13 1.41
CA GLY A 83 -20.74 -14.00 1.03
C GLY A 83 -20.19 -15.21 0.29
N SER A 84 -18.99 -15.08 -0.24
CA SER A 84 -18.22 -16.16 -0.88
C SER A 84 -17.53 -17.02 0.19
N PHE A 85 -18.34 -17.73 0.97
CA PHE A 85 -17.96 -18.35 2.23
C PHE A 85 -18.75 -19.61 2.51
N PHE A 86 -18.10 -20.65 3.04
CA PHE A 86 -18.75 -21.90 3.43
C PHE A 86 -18.09 -22.49 4.69
N ILE A 87 -18.89 -22.97 5.63
CA ILE A 87 -18.42 -23.63 6.85
C ILE A 87 -18.57 -25.14 6.71
N ASP A 88 -17.45 -25.87 6.64
CA ASP A 88 -17.43 -27.32 6.77
C ASP A 88 -17.28 -27.70 8.24
N SER A 89 -18.36 -28.22 8.83
CA SER A 89 -18.39 -28.67 10.22
C SER A 89 -17.83 -30.07 10.43
N GLN A 90 -17.38 -30.75 9.36
CA GLN A 90 -16.76 -32.07 9.50
C GLN A 90 -15.30 -31.94 9.97
N PRO A 91 -14.88 -32.71 10.99
CA PRO A 91 -13.50 -32.64 11.47
C PRO A 91 -12.46 -32.92 10.38
N LEU A 92 -11.40 -32.10 10.37
CA LEU A 92 -10.25 -32.33 9.50
C LEU A 92 -9.26 -33.29 10.20
N THR A 93 -9.28 -34.56 9.82
CA THR A 93 -8.39 -35.61 10.40
C THR A 93 -7.31 -36.08 9.45
N VAL A 94 -7.44 -35.76 8.17
CA VAL A 94 -6.47 -36.03 7.09
C VAL A 94 -6.47 -34.82 6.15
N ASP A 95 -5.44 -34.69 5.35
CA ASP A 95 -5.38 -33.65 4.31
C ASP A 95 -6.63 -33.68 3.45
N ALA A 96 -7.17 -32.51 3.15
CA ALA A 96 -8.38 -32.36 2.36
C ALA A 96 -8.22 -31.31 1.26
N THR A 97 -8.60 -31.68 0.05
CA THR A 97 -8.71 -30.73 -1.06
C THR A 97 -10.12 -30.20 -1.13
N TYR A 98 -10.25 -28.89 -0.96
CA TYR A 98 -11.48 -28.15 -1.16
C TYR A 98 -11.51 -27.58 -2.57
N GLU A 99 -12.65 -27.72 -3.25
CA GLU A 99 -12.86 -27.17 -4.59
C GLU A 99 -14.12 -26.30 -4.56
N VAL A 100 -14.06 -25.15 -5.21
CA VAL A 100 -15.20 -24.29 -5.48
C VAL A 100 -15.44 -24.23 -6.98
N ARG A 101 -16.64 -24.61 -7.40
CA ARG A 101 -17.04 -24.66 -8.82
C ARG A 101 -18.16 -23.69 -9.09
N GLY A 102 -18.01 -22.90 -10.13
CA GLY A 102 -19.02 -21.93 -10.58
C GLY A 102 -18.39 -20.71 -11.26
N GLY A 103 -19.18 -20.01 -12.07
CA GLY A 103 -18.71 -18.89 -12.87
C GLY A 103 -17.81 -19.31 -14.03
N GLY A 104 -16.90 -18.42 -14.40
CA GLY A 104 -15.98 -18.62 -15.52
C GLY A 104 -14.76 -19.48 -15.19
N CYS A 105 -14.46 -19.70 -13.90
CA CYS A 105 -13.34 -20.52 -13.44
C CYS A 105 -13.68 -21.27 -12.14
N ASP A 106 -13.11 -22.46 -12.00
CA ASP A 106 -13.12 -23.23 -10.77
C ASP A 106 -11.80 -22.95 -10.00
N GLY A 107 -11.78 -23.24 -8.70
CA GLY A 107 -10.57 -23.13 -7.89
C GLY A 107 -10.47 -24.24 -6.86
N SER A 108 -9.27 -24.49 -6.36
CA SER A 108 -9.04 -25.50 -5.33
C SER A 108 -7.94 -25.08 -4.37
N PHE A 109 -8.01 -25.62 -3.15
CA PHE A 109 -7.01 -25.46 -2.11
C PHE A 109 -6.87 -26.76 -1.31
N THR A 110 -5.64 -27.21 -1.07
CA THR A 110 -5.40 -28.39 -0.24
C THR A 110 -4.97 -27.97 1.16
N LEU A 111 -5.86 -28.19 2.14
CA LEU A 111 -5.59 -27.93 3.54
C LEU A 111 -4.95 -29.15 4.20
N LYS A 112 -3.78 -28.96 4.80
CA LYS A 112 -3.08 -30.00 5.55
C LYS A 112 -3.76 -30.23 6.89
N ALA A 113 -3.81 -31.49 7.35
CA ALA A 113 -4.45 -31.87 8.61
C ALA A 113 -3.78 -31.23 9.85
N ASP A 114 -2.50 -30.94 9.76
CA ASP A 114 -1.69 -30.32 10.82
C ASP A 114 -1.57 -28.80 10.72
N THR A 115 -2.26 -28.15 9.75
CA THR A 115 -2.30 -26.68 9.65
C THR A 115 -2.81 -26.07 10.95
N PRO A 116 -2.16 -25.05 11.52
CA PRO A 116 -2.62 -24.33 12.69
C PRO A 116 -4.01 -23.72 12.54
N HIS A 117 -4.63 -23.32 13.65
CA HIS A 117 -5.93 -22.66 13.63
C HIS A 117 -5.79 -21.14 13.45
N GLY A 118 -6.65 -20.56 12.63
CA GLY A 118 -6.82 -19.10 12.49
C GLY A 118 -5.83 -18.41 11.56
N TYR A 119 -4.90 -19.12 10.93
CA TYR A 119 -3.98 -18.58 9.94
C TYR A 119 -3.39 -19.66 9.05
N LEU A 120 -2.82 -19.26 7.91
CA LEU A 120 -1.97 -20.10 7.08
C LEU A 120 -0.50 -19.79 7.37
N PRO A 121 0.31 -20.80 7.74
CA PRO A 121 1.74 -20.61 7.98
C PRO A 121 2.51 -20.64 6.66
N LEU A 122 3.41 -19.69 6.45
CA LEU A 122 4.38 -19.68 5.38
C LEU A 122 5.79 -19.69 5.98
N LYS A 123 6.51 -20.81 5.83
CA LYS A 123 7.87 -20.93 6.36
C LYS A 123 8.86 -20.13 5.56
N LEU A 124 9.73 -19.40 6.25
CA LEU A 124 10.74 -18.55 5.65
C LEU A 124 12.12 -19.18 5.67
N GLN A 125 12.93 -18.88 4.65
CA GLN A 125 14.35 -19.20 4.62
C GLN A 125 15.15 -17.98 5.08
N LYS A 126 15.16 -17.74 6.40
CA LYS A 126 15.83 -16.59 7.01
C LYS A 126 17.28 -16.45 6.56
N PRO A 127 17.71 -15.26 6.10
CA PRO A 127 19.10 -15.04 5.71
C PRO A 127 20.08 -15.21 6.89
N ALA A 128 21.33 -15.61 6.57
CA ALA A 128 22.39 -15.73 7.57
C ALA A 128 22.78 -14.35 8.13
N ALA A 129 23.17 -14.32 9.39
CA ALA A 129 23.76 -13.14 10.01
C ALA A 129 25.06 -12.70 9.31
N GLY A 130 25.37 -11.41 9.36
CA GLY A 130 26.58 -10.84 8.77
C GLY A 130 27.31 -9.92 9.74
N THR A 131 28.40 -9.32 9.25
CA THR A 131 29.22 -8.37 10.01
C THR A 131 29.61 -7.20 9.11
N THR A 132 29.44 -5.98 9.59
CA THR A 132 29.84 -4.76 8.89
C THR A 132 31.35 -4.45 9.05
N PRO A 133 31.93 -3.54 8.25
CA PRO A 133 33.37 -3.24 8.31
C PRO A 133 33.89 -2.73 9.67
N ASP A 134 33.03 -2.16 10.51
CA ASP A 134 33.36 -1.71 11.85
C ASP A 134 33.20 -2.79 12.93
N GLY A 135 32.85 -4.03 12.52
CA GLY A 135 32.74 -5.19 13.40
C GLY A 135 31.37 -5.37 14.04
N GLU A 136 30.38 -4.55 13.71
CA GLU A 136 29.01 -4.76 14.16
C GLU A 136 28.40 -5.99 13.49
N THR A 137 27.83 -6.88 14.28
CA THR A 137 27.08 -8.04 13.77
C THR A 137 25.61 -7.69 13.60
N PHE A 138 24.98 -8.18 12.51
CA PHE A 138 23.58 -8.00 12.24
C PHE A 138 22.90 -9.32 11.90
N THR A 139 21.61 -9.39 12.18
CA THR A 139 20.69 -10.47 11.77
C THR A 139 19.60 -9.86 10.89
N TYR A 140 18.71 -10.70 10.37
CA TYR A 140 17.61 -10.25 9.53
C TYR A 140 16.27 -10.43 10.19
N SER A 141 15.34 -9.51 9.87
CA SER A 141 13.91 -9.64 10.15
C SER A 141 13.12 -9.50 8.86
N ALA A 142 12.07 -10.31 8.70
CA ALA A 142 11.08 -10.10 7.66
C ALA A 142 10.41 -8.73 7.90
N ASN A 143 10.27 -7.93 6.85
CA ASN A 143 9.74 -6.59 6.96
C ASN A 143 8.56 -6.41 6.00
N ASP A 144 8.62 -5.44 5.11
CA ASP A 144 7.56 -5.13 4.17
C ASP A 144 7.40 -6.27 3.14
N ALA A 145 6.16 -6.55 2.75
CA ALA A 145 5.86 -7.46 1.66
C ALA A 145 4.96 -6.79 0.62
N SER A 146 4.99 -7.30 -0.58
CA SER A 146 4.04 -7.04 -1.65
C SER A 146 3.58 -8.36 -2.26
N VAL A 147 2.55 -8.33 -3.08
CA VAL A 147 2.05 -9.52 -3.79
C VAL A 147 1.92 -9.26 -5.27
N ALA A 148 2.22 -10.28 -6.07
CA ALA A 148 2.04 -10.25 -7.51
C ALA A 148 1.95 -11.69 -8.06
N ASP A 149 1.23 -11.88 -9.14
CA ASP A 149 1.18 -13.14 -9.88
C ASP A 149 2.41 -13.20 -10.80
N VAL A 150 3.46 -13.91 -10.36
CA VAL A 150 4.74 -13.94 -11.09
C VAL A 150 4.82 -15.09 -12.11
N ASP A 151 3.92 -16.09 -12.04
CA ASP A 151 3.91 -17.22 -12.98
C ASP A 151 2.68 -17.29 -13.88
N GLY A 152 1.71 -16.41 -13.68
CA GLY A 152 0.52 -16.25 -14.53
C GLY A 152 -0.58 -17.27 -14.26
N ASP A 153 -0.61 -17.84 -13.04
CA ASP A 153 -1.64 -18.81 -12.65
C ASP A 153 -2.88 -18.17 -12.00
N GLY A 154 -2.85 -16.84 -11.77
CA GLY A 154 -3.92 -16.06 -11.17
C GLY A 154 -3.91 -16.09 -9.64
N GLN A 155 -2.90 -16.70 -9.01
CA GLN A 155 -2.64 -16.64 -7.58
C GLN A 155 -1.42 -15.76 -7.32
N TYR A 156 -1.44 -15.04 -6.22
CA TYR A 156 -0.32 -14.16 -5.87
C TYR A 156 0.81 -14.92 -5.17
N GLU A 157 2.05 -14.63 -5.56
CA GLU A 157 3.25 -14.86 -4.78
C GLU A 157 3.52 -13.68 -3.86
N ILE A 158 4.29 -13.94 -2.78
CA ILE A 158 4.69 -12.95 -1.79
C ILE A 158 6.13 -12.52 -2.04
N ILE A 159 6.34 -11.24 -2.35
CA ILE A 159 7.66 -10.61 -2.42
C ILE A 159 7.95 -9.99 -1.07
N LEU A 160 8.96 -10.52 -0.36
CA LEU A 160 9.30 -10.15 1.00
C LEU A 160 10.64 -9.43 1.05
N LYS A 161 10.65 -8.26 1.67
CA LYS A 161 11.86 -7.51 2.01
C LYS A 161 12.42 -7.98 3.35
N TRP A 162 13.71 -8.25 3.40
CA TRP A 162 14.46 -8.53 4.60
C TRP A 162 15.28 -7.32 5.03
N ASP A 163 15.01 -6.81 6.23
CA ASP A 163 15.78 -5.72 6.82
C ASP A 163 16.84 -6.27 7.78
N PRO A 164 18.11 -5.83 7.66
CA PRO A 164 19.13 -6.13 8.66
C PRO A 164 18.84 -5.38 9.96
N SER A 165 19.18 -5.97 11.10
CA SER A 165 18.93 -5.40 12.43
C SER A 165 19.64 -4.07 12.68
N ASN A 166 20.62 -3.71 11.86
CA ASN A 166 21.33 -2.43 11.85
C ASN A 166 20.91 -1.53 10.68
N ALA A 167 19.66 -1.68 10.17
CA ALA A 167 19.08 -0.72 9.26
C ALA A 167 18.96 0.67 9.92
N HIS A 168 19.11 1.73 9.14
CA HIS A 168 19.12 3.10 9.66
C HIS A 168 18.13 4.01 8.92
N ASP A 169 17.55 4.95 9.65
CA ASP A 169 16.90 6.09 9.00
C ASP A 169 17.94 6.93 8.24
N ASN A 170 17.48 7.64 7.22
CA ASN A 170 18.33 8.50 6.38
C ASN A 170 19.02 9.62 7.15
N ALA A 171 18.50 10.02 8.31
CA ALA A 171 19.15 11.01 9.17
C ALA A 171 20.36 10.46 9.91
N HIS A 172 20.54 9.14 10.04
CA HIS A 172 21.53 8.49 10.87
C HIS A 172 22.78 8.02 10.09
N ASP A 173 23.97 8.14 10.69
CA ASP A 173 25.19 7.52 10.17
C ASP A 173 25.29 6.06 10.64
N GLY A 174 26.19 5.29 10.09
CA GLY A 174 26.45 3.89 10.41
C GLY A 174 26.41 3.01 9.14
N TYR A 175 27.18 1.92 9.18
CA TYR A 175 27.07 0.87 8.18
C TYR A 175 25.75 0.12 8.38
N THR A 176 25.24 -0.46 7.31
CA THR A 176 24.10 -1.39 7.35
C THR A 176 24.50 -2.70 6.68
N GLY A 177 23.87 -3.81 7.08
CA GLY A 177 23.81 -4.99 6.25
C GLY A 177 23.06 -4.69 4.94
N PRO A 178 23.19 -5.52 3.89
CA PRO A 178 22.44 -5.37 2.66
C PRO A 178 20.94 -5.71 2.88
N THR A 179 20.07 -5.00 2.20
CA THR A 179 18.67 -5.42 2.05
C THR A 179 18.60 -6.60 1.10
N LEU A 180 17.75 -7.58 1.41
CA LEU A 180 17.47 -8.72 0.52
C LEU A 180 15.98 -8.73 0.17
N PHE A 181 15.66 -9.27 -0.99
CA PHE A 181 14.29 -9.57 -1.40
C PHE A 181 14.16 -11.05 -1.73
N ASP A 182 13.08 -11.65 -1.25
CA ASP A 182 12.70 -13.03 -1.54
C ASP A 182 11.35 -13.06 -2.23
N CYS A 183 11.13 -14.03 -3.12
CA CYS A 183 9.81 -14.35 -3.63
C CYS A 183 9.40 -15.75 -3.17
N TYR A 184 8.22 -15.86 -2.58
CA TYR A 184 7.67 -17.10 -2.06
C TYR A 184 6.32 -17.42 -2.68
N ARG A 185 6.11 -18.69 -3.06
CA ARG A 185 4.77 -19.21 -3.22
C ARG A 185 4.06 -19.36 -1.88
N LEU A 186 2.72 -19.40 -1.90
CA LEU A 186 1.92 -19.58 -0.68
C LEU A 186 2.16 -20.92 0.04
N ASP A 187 2.75 -21.91 -0.63
CA ASP A 187 3.16 -23.18 -0.02
C ASP A 187 4.52 -23.11 0.70
N GLY A 188 5.17 -21.93 0.71
CA GLY A 188 6.47 -21.69 1.32
C GLY A 188 7.67 -21.99 0.41
N THR A 189 7.44 -22.31 -0.87
CA THR A 189 8.52 -22.49 -1.85
C THR A 189 9.19 -21.16 -2.14
N LEU A 190 10.47 -21.03 -1.81
CA LEU A 190 11.31 -19.90 -2.23
C LEU A 190 11.64 -20.02 -3.71
N LEU A 191 11.21 -19.05 -4.51
CA LEU A 191 11.50 -18.99 -5.95
C LEU A 191 12.88 -18.38 -6.20
N TRP A 192 13.16 -17.23 -5.58
CA TRP A 192 14.45 -16.55 -5.72
C TRP A 192 14.75 -15.66 -4.52
N ARG A 193 16.03 -15.27 -4.43
CA ARG A 193 16.55 -14.24 -3.53
C ARG A 193 17.42 -13.26 -4.30
N ILE A 194 17.14 -11.97 -4.20
CA ILE A 194 17.95 -10.86 -4.73
C ILE A 194 18.68 -10.21 -3.56
N ASP A 195 20.01 -10.01 -3.72
CA ASP A 195 20.84 -9.30 -2.74
C ASP A 195 21.21 -7.93 -3.28
N MET A 196 20.72 -6.87 -2.61
CA MET A 196 20.92 -5.48 -3.03
C MET A 196 22.38 -5.02 -2.93
N GLY A 197 23.23 -5.81 -2.26
CA GLY A 197 24.65 -5.51 -2.10
C GLY A 197 24.94 -4.40 -1.09
N ILE A 198 26.22 -4.06 -0.99
CA ILE A 198 26.76 -3.14 0.03
C ILE A 198 26.67 -1.65 -0.38
N ASN A 199 26.36 -1.38 -1.64
CA ASN A 199 26.35 -0.03 -2.20
C ASN A 199 24.97 0.67 -2.13
N ILE A 200 24.01 0.01 -1.45
CA ILE A 200 22.73 0.59 -1.06
C ILE A 200 22.60 0.41 0.46
N ARG A 201 22.26 1.47 1.19
CA ARG A 201 21.96 1.36 2.61
C ARG A 201 20.59 0.73 2.83
N SER A 202 20.43 0.11 3.99
CA SER A 202 19.15 -0.46 4.42
C SER A 202 18.39 0.47 5.36
N GLY A 203 17.07 0.53 5.18
CA GLY A 203 16.13 1.34 5.96
C GLY A 203 14.88 1.65 5.14
N ALA A 204 13.92 2.36 5.73
CA ALA A 204 12.58 2.55 5.18
C ALA A 204 12.53 3.24 3.81
N HIS A 205 13.52 4.09 3.46
CA HIS A 205 13.43 4.95 2.28
C HIS A 205 14.45 4.68 1.18
N TYR A 206 15.33 3.66 1.33
CA TYR A 206 16.46 3.47 0.40
C TYR A 206 16.11 2.62 -0.82
N VAL A 207 15.24 1.64 -0.67
CA VAL A 207 14.92 0.64 -1.69
C VAL A 207 13.41 0.44 -1.83
N PRO A 208 12.68 1.47 -2.30
CA PRO A 208 11.28 1.27 -2.68
C PRO A 208 11.23 0.30 -3.87
N PHE A 209 10.20 -0.55 -3.90
CA PHE A 209 10.06 -1.59 -4.91
C PHE A 209 8.61 -1.73 -5.36
N ILE A 210 8.42 -2.19 -6.58
CA ILE A 210 7.10 -2.51 -7.14
C ILE A 210 7.16 -3.92 -7.71
N ALA A 211 6.10 -4.68 -7.48
CA ALA A 211 5.82 -5.95 -8.15
C ALA A 211 4.47 -5.84 -8.85
N TYR A 212 4.48 -5.87 -10.17
CA TYR A 212 3.30 -5.66 -11.01
C TYR A 212 3.54 -6.20 -12.42
N ASP A 213 2.48 -6.62 -13.11
CA ASP A 213 2.51 -6.95 -14.53
C ASP A 213 2.63 -5.66 -15.35
N LEU A 214 3.86 -5.29 -15.72
CA LEU A 214 4.16 -4.02 -16.37
C LEU A 214 3.97 -4.05 -17.89
N ASP A 215 4.16 -5.21 -18.53
CA ASP A 215 4.01 -5.35 -20.00
C ASP A 215 2.67 -5.96 -20.42
N GLY A 216 1.87 -6.43 -19.45
CA GLY A 216 0.55 -6.98 -19.69
C GLY A 216 0.57 -8.40 -20.26
N ASP A 217 1.63 -9.18 -20.03
CA ASP A 217 1.72 -10.56 -20.47
C ASP A 217 1.03 -11.55 -19.50
N GLY A 218 0.53 -11.05 -18.37
CA GLY A 218 -0.13 -11.81 -17.32
C GLY A 218 0.82 -12.34 -16.25
N LYS A 219 2.08 -11.91 -16.23
CA LYS A 219 3.09 -12.26 -15.24
C LYS A 219 3.80 -11.01 -14.74
N ALA A 220 3.82 -10.86 -13.44
CA ALA A 220 4.40 -9.67 -12.85
C ALA A 220 5.92 -9.63 -12.94
N GLU A 221 6.47 -8.45 -13.14
CA GLU A 221 7.86 -8.10 -12.93
C GLU A 221 8.09 -7.59 -11.52
N PHE A 222 9.37 -7.64 -11.12
CA PHE A 222 9.87 -6.95 -9.93
C PHE A 222 10.80 -5.82 -10.38
N ILE A 223 10.53 -4.59 -9.98
CA ILE A 223 11.35 -3.43 -10.34
C ILE A 223 11.78 -2.66 -9.09
N VAL A 224 13.08 -2.34 -9.03
CA VAL A 224 13.68 -1.70 -7.84
C VAL A 224 14.95 -0.95 -8.23
N LYS A 225 15.33 0.05 -7.41
CA LYS A 225 16.64 0.70 -7.50
C LYS A 225 17.75 -0.29 -7.16
N THR A 226 18.78 -0.38 -8.01
CA THR A 226 19.98 -1.22 -7.82
C THR A 226 21.26 -0.39 -7.85
N SER A 227 22.39 -1.01 -7.60
CA SER A 227 23.71 -0.41 -7.67
C SER A 227 24.75 -1.46 -8.08
N ASP A 228 25.99 -1.04 -8.28
CA ASP A 228 27.12 -1.95 -8.47
C ASP A 228 27.19 -2.97 -7.32
N GLY A 229 27.36 -4.24 -7.65
CA GLY A 229 27.45 -5.33 -6.70
C GLY A 229 26.08 -5.93 -6.29
N THR A 230 24.94 -5.40 -6.77
CA THR A 230 23.64 -6.07 -6.62
C THR A 230 23.68 -7.44 -7.33
N ARG A 231 23.16 -8.47 -6.67
CA ARG A 231 23.13 -9.85 -7.20
C ARG A 231 21.69 -10.26 -7.43
N ASP A 232 21.37 -10.67 -8.65
CA ASP A 232 20.05 -11.11 -9.07
C ASP A 232 19.68 -12.51 -8.55
N GLY A 233 18.45 -12.98 -8.85
CA GLY A 233 17.93 -14.28 -8.42
C GLY A 233 18.67 -15.48 -8.99
N LEU A 234 19.41 -15.32 -10.08
CA LEU A 234 20.28 -16.34 -10.70
C LEU A 234 21.74 -16.25 -10.23
N GLY A 235 22.05 -15.26 -9.36
CA GLY A 235 23.39 -15.04 -8.83
C GLY A 235 24.28 -14.18 -9.74
N GLN A 236 23.76 -13.59 -10.83
CA GLN A 236 24.50 -12.66 -11.68
C GLN A 236 24.66 -11.32 -10.96
N ILE A 237 25.78 -10.64 -11.20
CA ILE A 237 26.10 -9.38 -10.56
C ILE A 237 25.84 -8.24 -11.53
N ILE A 238 25.10 -7.23 -11.08
CA ILE A 238 24.86 -5.98 -11.80
C ILE A 238 26.08 -5.06 -11.57
N GLY A 239 26.61 -4.52 -12.66
CA GLY A 239 27.71 -3.58 -12.65
C GLY A 239 29.04 -4.13 -12.13
N ASP A 240 29.80 -3.32 -11.38
CA ASP A 240 31.12 -3.68 -10.85
C ASP A 240 30.99 -4.43 -9.51
N SER A 241 31.42 -5.69 -9.53
CA SER A 241 31.41 -6.57 -8.34
C SER A 241 32.41 -6.17 -7.24
N LEU A 242 33.37 -5.30 -7.54
CA LEU A 242 34.42 -4.85 -6.62
C LEU A 242 34.16 -3.47 -6.06
N ALA A 243 33.12 -2.77 -6.50
CA ALA A 243 32.78 -1.44 -6.04
C ALA A 243 32.40 -1.42 -4.54
N ASP A 244 32.94 -0.46 -3.81
CA ASP A 244 32.56 -0.16 -2.42
C ASP A 244 32.44 1.36 -2.25
N TYR A 245 31.23 1.87 -2.28
CA TYR A 245 30.91 3.31 -2.18
C TYR A 245 30.63 3.76 -0.75
N ARG A 246 30.75 2.87 0.23
CA ARG A 246 30.49 3.19 1.64
C ARG A 246 31.52 4.19 2.15
N HIS A 247 31.06 5.34 2.59
CA HIS A 247 31.95 6.38 3.13
C HIS A 247 32.60 5.90 4.43
N ARG A 248 33.91 6.03 4.51
CA ARG A 248 34.71 5.68 5.68
C ARG A 248 35.01 6.96 6.46
N ALA A 249 34.66 6.96 7.75
CA ALA A 249 35.05 8.06 8.61
C ALA A 249 36.58 8.17 8.69
N PRO A 250 37.13 9.41 8.94
CA PRO A 250 38.50 9.55 9.33
C PRO A 250 38.84 8.70 10.56
N GLU A 251 40.06 8.16 10.65
CA GLU A 251 40.51 7.25 11.72
C GLU A 251 40.28 7.79 13.16
N ASN A 252 40.13 9.10 13.32
CA ASN A 252 39.91 9.77 14.59
C ASN A 252 38.44 10.08 14.91
N ALA A 253 37.50 9.70 14.04
CA ALA A 253 36.08 9.91 14.30
C ALA A 253 35.54 8.85 15.26
N GLN A 254 34.96 9.26 16.38
CA GLN A 254 34.22 8.33 17.23
C GLN A 254 32.98 7.82 16.48
N ASN A 255 32.87 6.53 16.40
CA ASN A 255 31.74 5.82 15.76
C ASN A 255 31.10 4.88 16.80
N PRO A 256 29.75 4.76 16.83
CA PRO A 256 28.76 5.68 16.31
C PRO A 256 28.49 6.86 17.28
N THR A 257 28.12 8.02 16.71
CA THR A 257 27.62 9.11 17.52
C THR A 257 26.24 8.76 18.05
N PRO A 258 25.99 8.73 19.37
CA PRO A 258 24.66 8.43 19.88
C PRO A 258 23.60 9.40 19.30
N GLU A 259 22.43 8.89 19.04
CA GLU A 259 21.26 9.63 18.49
C GLU A 259 21.02 10.98 19.17
N ARG A 260 21.21 11.04 20.49
CA ARG A 260 21.07 12.27 21.31
C ARG A 260 22.09 13.38 21.01
N GLU A 261 23.14 13.06 20.26
CA GLU A 261 24.20 14.01 19.94
C GLU A 261 24.18 14.54 18.51
N TRP A 262 23.25 14.04 17.65
CA TRP A 262 23.20 14.46 16.24
C TRP A 262 22.99 15.95 16.05
N SER A 263 22.22 16.61 16.93
CA SER A 263 22.01 18.05 16.87
C SER A 263 23.30 18.86 17.05
N LYS A 264 24.33 18.29 17.71
CA LYS A 264 25.63 18.92 17.88
C LYS A 264 26.49 18.88 16.63
N TYR A 265 26.27 17.87 15.75
CA TYR A 265 27.07 17.65 14.54
C TYR A 265 26.46 18.23 13.26
N ASN A 266 25.23 18.70 13.32
CA ASN A 266 24.50 19.22 12.14
C ASN A 266 25.12 20.46 11.49
N LYS A 267 26.19 21.03 12.03
CA LYS A 267 26.76 22.25 11.48
C LYS A 267 28.21 22.15 10.99
N GLN A 268 29.05 21.22 11.47
CA GLN A 268 30.42 21.02 10.96
C GLN A 268 30.99 19.67 11.39
N GLY A 269 31.45 18.84 10.44
CA GLY A 269 32.30 17.70 10.72
C GLY A 269 31.60 16.36 11.05
N ARG A 270 30.36 16.14 10.59
CA ARG A 270 29.69 14.84 10.72
C ARG A 270 30.52 13.74 10.05
N PRO A 271 30.75 12.59 10.70
CA PRO A 271 31.62 11.51 10.16
C PRO A 271 31.11 10.89 8.86
N LYS A 272 29.76 10.84 8.66
CA LYS A 272 29.10 10.25 7.49
C LYS A 272 29.45 8.77 7.27
N THR A 273 29.86 8.08 8.31
CA THR A 273 30.28 6.67 8.26
C THR A 273 29.17 5.80 7.68
N GLY A 274 29.55 4.88 6.76
CA GLY A 274 28.64 3.93 6.17
C GLY A 274 27.63 4.53 5.16
N ARG A 275 27.66 5.85 4.95
CA ARG A 275 26.78 6.48 3.95
C ARG A 275 27.26 6.25 2.54
N ILE A 276 26.33 6.24 1.61
CA ILE A 276 26.62 6.22 0.17
C ILE A 276 26.46 7.64 -0.34
N LEU A 277 27.58 8.36 -0.49
CA LEU A 277 27.58 9.78 -0.90
C LEU A 277 27.78 9.94 -2.41
N THR A 278 28.37 8.95 -3.04
CA THR A 278 28.68 8.88 -4.48
C THR A 278 28.50 7.45 -4.95
N GLY A 279 28.66 7.21 -6.21
CA GLY A 279 28.61 5.87 -6.80
C GLY A 279 27.46 5.73 -7.79
N THR A 280 27.45 4.63 -8.50
CA THR A 280 26.49 4.33 -9.54
C THR A 280 25.16 3.88 -8.95
N GLU A 281 24.08 4.38 -9.50
CA GLU A 281 22.72 3.97 -9.18
C GLU A 281 21.98 3.61 -10.46
N TYR A 282 21.23 2.53 -10.40
CA TYR A 282 20.43 2.03 -11.52
C TYR A 282 18.98 1.83 -11.11
N ILE A 283 18.12 1.74 -12.10
CA ILE A 283 16.80 1.12 -12.03
C ILE A 283 16.86 -0.19 -12.80
N THR A 284 16.44 -1.29 -12.20
CA THR A 284 16.49 -2.63 -12.80
C THR A 284 15.13 -3.28 -12.73
N VAL A 285 14.68 -3.83 -13.86
CA VAL A 285 13.52 -4.71 -13.95
C VAL A 285 13.99 -6.16 -13.94
N PHE A 286 13.34 -6.98 -13.10
CA PHE A 286 13.64 -8.39 -12.93
C PHE A 286 12.43 -9.24 -13.34
N ASN A 287 12.70 -10.41 -13.91
CA ASN A 287 11.68 -11.41 -14.14
C ASN A 287 11.08 -11.88 -12.80
N GLY A 288 9.77 -11.74 -12.63
CA GLY A 288 9.09 -12.04 -11.37
C GLY A 288 9.20 -13.49 -10.93
N LEU A 289 9.26 -14.45 -11.87
CA LEU A 289 9.35 -15.87 -11.57
C LEU A 289 10.76 -16.32 -11.18
N THR A 290 11.80 -15.73 -11.79
CA THR A 290 13.18 -16.21 -11.64
C THR A 290 14.09 -15.26 -10.87
N GLY A 291 13.69 -13.99 -10.73
CA GLY A 291 14.53 -12.93 -10.18
C GLY A 291 15.71 -12.53 -11.08
N GLU A 292 15.74 -12.99 -12.35
CA GLU A 292 16.77 -12.62 -13.33
C GLU A 292 16.65 -11.15 -13.70
N ALA A 293 17.76 -10.41 -13.71
CA ALA A 293 17.79 -9.01 -14.17
C ALA A 293 17.60 -8.98 -15.69
N MET A 294 16.47 -8.44 -16.15
CA MET A 294 16.12 -8.38 -17.57
C MET A 294 16.67 -7.13 -18.27
N ASP A 295 16.55 -5.96 -17.63
CA ASP A 295 17.14 -4.72 -18.14
C ASP A 295 17.52 -3.78 -16.98
N THR A 296 18.58 -3.02 -17.18
CA THR A 296 19.15 -2.10 -16.20
C THR A 296 19.49 -0.76 -16.88
N LYS A 297 18.94 0.33 -16.35
CA LYS A 297 19.20 1.70 -16.83
C LYS A 297 19.79 2.56 -15.71
N PRO A 298 20.51 3.64 -16.01
CA PRO A 298 20.88 4.64 -15.02
C PRO A 298 19.63 5.15 -14.27
N TYR A 299 19.74 5.30 -12.95
CA TYR A 299 18.64 5.85 -12.13
C TYR A 299 18.42 7.34 -12.45
N ILE A 300 17.18 7.73 -12.65
CA ILE A 300 16.77 9.12 -12.91
C ILE A 300 15.94 9.64 -11.75
N PRO A 301 16.29 10.82 -11.20
CA PRO A 301 17.49 11.60 -11.51
C PRO A 301 18.73 10.98 -10.87
N GLU A 302 19.90 11.25 -11.44
CA GLU A 302 21.16 10.95 -10.77
C GLU A 302 21.24 11.66 -9.41
N ARG A 303 21.98 11.11 -8.47
CA ARG A 303 22.21 11.75 -7.15
C ARG A 303 22.84 13.13 -7.29
N GLY A 304 23.81 13.28 -8.20
CA GLY A 304 24.50 14.55 -8.47
C GLY A 304 25.16 15.13 -7.24
N ASN A 305 25.09 16.45 -7.10
CA ASN A 305 25.61 17.14 -5.92
C ASN A 305 24.56 17.09 -4.79
N LEU A 306 24.95 16.54 -3.64
CA LEU A 306 24.05 16.38 -2.49
C LEU A 306 23.42 17.69 -2.00
N LYS A 307 24.14 18.81 -2.17
CA LYS A 307 23.64 20.14 -1.73
C LYS A 307 22.42 20.61 -2.53
N ASP A 308 22.27 20.11 -3.76
CA ASP A 308 21.10 20.43 -4.58
C ASP A 308 19.81 19.79 -4.01
N TRP A 309 19.98 18.77 -3.15
CA TRP A 309 18.90 18.13 -2.38
C TRP A 309 18.71 18.74 -0.99
N GLY A 310 19.51 19.74 -0.58
CA GLY A 310 19.34 20.46 0.68
C GLY A 310 20.23 20.02 1.83
N ASP A 311 21.11 19.01 1.65
CA ASP A 311 22.11 18.62 2.65
C ASP A 311 23.42 18.13 1.98
N ASP A 312 24.38 17.69 2.77
CA ASP A 312 25.68 17.21 2.26
C ASP A 312 26.01 15.78 2.73
N TYR A 313 25.01 15.07 3.27
CA TYR A 313 25.18 13.74 3.87
C TYR A 313 24.14 12.70 3.39
N ALA A 314 23.51 12.97 2.26
CA ALA A 314 22.56 12.10 1.56
C ALA A 314 21.30 11.73 2.39
N ASN A 315 20.87 12.56 3.32
CA ASN A 315 19.58 12.35 3.97
C ASN A 315 18.44 12.69 3.01
N ARG A 316 18.51 13.84 2.34
CA ARG A 316 17.44 14.31 1.44
C ARG A 316 17.44 13.59 0.10
N SER A 317 18.63 13.33 -0.46
CA SER A 317 18.76 12.63 -1.76
C SER A 317 18.40 11.15 -1.72
N ASP A 318 18.42 10.52 -0.55
CA ASP A 318 18.09 9.10 -0.39
C ASP A 318 16.67 8.87 0.15
N ARG A 319 15.83 9.90 0.17
CA ARG A 319 14.39 9.80 0.41
C ARG A 319 13.68 9.43 -0.89
N MET A 320 13.36 8.14 -1.01
CA MET A 320 12.85 7.56 -2.24
C MET A 320 11.49 6.91 -2.01
N LEU A 321 10.62 6.98 -3.01
CA LEU A 321 9.33 6.29 -3.07
C LEU A 321 9.16 5.66 -4.44
N ALA A 322 8.20 4.76 -4.57
CA ALA A 322 7.78 4.18 -5.84
C ALA A 322 6.26 3.98 -5.88
N ALA A 323 5.72 3.90 -7.07
CA ALA A 323 4.35 3.55 -7.36
C ALA A 323 4.25 2.89 -8.74
N VAL A 324 3.04 2.50 -9.10
CA VAL A 324 2.65 2.05 -10.44
C VAL A 324 1.33 2.72 -10.81
N GLY A 325 1.11 3.00 -12.09
CA GLY A 325 -0.12 3.59 -12.60
C GLY A 325 -0.27 3.42 -14.11
N TYR A 326 -1.50 3.55 -14.59
CA TYR A 326 -1.85 3.46 -16.02
C TYR A 326 -1.79 4.85 -16.66
N LEU A 327 -0.56 5.35 -16.91
CA LEU A 327 -0.32 6.72 -17.36
C LEU A 327 -0.77 6.98 -18.81
N ASP A 328 -0.88 5.95 -19.62
CA ASP A 328 -1.40 6.01 -20.99
C ASP A 328 -2.83 5.44 -21.13
N GLY A 329 -3.47 5.11 -20.02
CA GLY A 329 -4.78 4.49 -19.97
C GLY A 329 -4.82 3.06 -20.47
N LYS A 330 -3.65 2.38 -20.60
CA LYS A 330 -3.58 1.01 -21.11
C LYS A 330 -2.51 0.14 -20.43
N HIS A 331 -1.27 0.62 -20.35
CA HIS A 331 -0.12 -0.13 -19.82
C HIS A 331 0.26 0.40 -18.44
N ALA A 332 0.68 -0.48 -17.56
CA ALA A 332 1.19 -0.09 -16.27
C ALA A 332 2.61 0.49 -16.40
N SER A 333 2.84 1.69 -15.87
CA SER A 333 4.14 2.34 -15.80
C SER A 333 4.63 2.37 -14.36
N ALA A 334 5.90 2.06 -14.13
CA ALA A 334 6.52 2.19 -12.81
C ALA A 334 6.99 3.63 -12.58
N ILE A 335 6.71 4.19 -11.41
CA ILE A 335 7.06 5.56 -11.04
C ILE A 335 8.04 5.50 -9.88
N PHE A 336 9.22 6.12 -10.02
CA PHE A 336 10.22 6.19 -8.97
C PHE A 336 10.50 7.64 -8.61
N CYS A 337 10.41 7.94 -7.30
CA CYS A 337 10.56 9.28 -6.76
C CYS A 337 11.89 9.43 -6.02
N ARG A 338 12.52 10.60 -6.12
CA ARG A 338 13.67 11.01 -5.30
C ARG A 338 13.42 12.39 -4.72
N GLY A 339 13.55 12.49 -3.38
CA GLY A 339 13.36 13.73 -2.64
C GLY A 339 11.88 14.10 -2.45
N TYR A 340 11.57 14.76 -1.34
CA TYR A 340 10.24 15.31 -1.05
C TYR A 340 10.25 16.43 0.00
N TYR A 341 11.40 16.68 0.64
CA TYR A 341 11.54 17.79 1.58
C TYR A 341 12.01 19.10 0.93
N THR A 342 12.61 18.99 -0.26
CA THR A 342 13.16 20.10 -1.03
C THR A 342 12.93 19.83 -2.50
N ARG A 343 13.98 19.72 -3.34
CA ARG A 343 13.84 19.24 -4.71
C ARG A 343 13.11 17.90 -4.70
N THR A 344 12.15 17.76 -5.57
CA THR A 344 11.29 16.57 -5.70
C THR A 344 11.27 16.16 -7.16
N VAL A 345 11.62 14.90 -7.44
CA VAL A 345 11.65 14.37 -8.79
C VAL A 345 10.89 13.06 -8.85
N LEU A 346 10.04 12.92 -9.85
CA LEU A 346 9.34 11.69 -10.22
C LEU A 346 9.79 11.30 -11.63
N ALA A 347 10.18 10.04 -11.82
CA ALA A 347 10.49 9.48 -13.13
C ALA A 347 9.59 8.28 -13.41
N ALA A 348 8.86 8.33 -14.51
CA ALA A 348 8.02 7.23 -14.96
C ALA A 348 8.76 6.37 -15.99
N TRP A 349 8.53 5.06 -15.91
CA TRP A 349 9.21 4.03 -16.69
C TRP A 349 8.22 3.02 -17.25
N ASP A 350 8.33 2.76 -18.55
CA ASP A 350 7.57 1.74 -19.24
C ASP A 350 8.44 0.50 -19.47
N TRP A 351 7.88 -0.67 -19.28
CA TRP A 351 8.48 -1.94 -19.64
C TRP A 351 7.71 -2.56 -20.82
N ASP A 352 8.39 -2.94 -21.90
CA ASP A 352 7.75 -3.52 -23.08
C ASP A 352 8.09 -5.03 -23.27
N GLY A 353 8.52 -5.70 -22.20
CA GLY A 353 8.96 -7.10 -22.22
C GLY A 353 10.42 -7.28 -22.72
N ARG A 354 11.11 -6.19 -23.09
CA ARG A 354 12.48 -6.22 -23.63
C ARG A 354 13.36 -5.08 -23.17
N GLU A 355 12.83 -3.89 -23.08
CA GLU A 355 13.56 -2.67 -22.76
C GLU A 355 12.77 -1.78 -21.81
N LEU A 356 13.45 -1.32 -20.77
CA LEU A 356 12.94 -0.30 -19.84
C LEU A 356 13.15 1.09 -20.48
N LYS A 357 12.05 1.82 -20.68
CA LYS A 357 12.02 3.13 -21.33
C LYS A 357 11.55 4.20 -20.37
N GLN A 358 12.27 5.32 -20.32
CA GLN A 358 11.77 6.50 -19.62
C GLN A 358 10.54 7.05 -20.34
N HIS A 359 9.41 7.15 -19.63
CA HIS A 359 8.18 7.76 -20.12
C HIS A 359 8.30 9.28 -20.03
N TRP A 360 8.38 9.80 -18.81
CA TRP A 360 8.60 11.22 -18.52
C TRP A 360 9.38 11.42 -17.21
N VAL A 361 9.82 12.66 -16.97
CA VAL A 361 10.42 13.11 -15.71
C VAL A 361 9.78 14.43 -15.29
N PHE A 362 9.20 14.48 -14.09
CA PHE A 362 8.81 15.68 -13.38
C PHE A 362 9.95 16.08 -12.44
N ASP A 363 10.42 17.33 -12.50
CA ASP A 363 11.51 17.84 -11.65
C ASP A 363 11.20 19.27 -11.21
N THR A 364 11.14 19.50 -9.92
CA THR A 364 10.82 20.83 -9.36
C THR A 364 11.90 21.88 -9.57
N ASP A 365 13.13 21.48 -9.92
CA ASP A 365 14.22 22.39 -10.30
C ASP A 365 14.23 22.71 -11.81
N ALA A 366 13.40 22.03 -12.61
CA ALA A 366 13.26 22.36 -14.03
C ALA A 366 12.54 23.70 -14.22
N PRO A 367 12.87 24.45 -15.27
CA PRO A 367 12.11 25.65 -15.61
C PRO A 367 10.72 25.27 -16.15
N GLY A 368 9.70 26.03 -15.80
CA GLY A 368 8.33 25.82 -16.29
C GLY A 368 7.27 26.07 -15.25
N THR A 369 6.04 25.76 -15.62
CA THR A 369 4.85 25.87 -14.77
C THR A 369 4.03 24.59 -14.86
N GLY A 370 3.33 24.26 -13.79
CA GLY A 370 2.30 23.23 -13.80
C GLY A 370 1.03 23.67 -14.54
N LYS A 371 0.08 22.76 -14.68
CA LYS A 371 -1.25 23.01 -15.25
C LYS A 371 -2.04 24.05 -14.45
N ASP A 372 -1.75 24.20 -13.16
CA ASP A 372 -2.29 25.24 -12.29
C ASP A 372 -1.67 26.64 -12.51
N GLY A 373 -0.74 26.76 -13.44
CA GLY A 373 -0.02 28.00 -13.77
C GLY A 373 1.05 28.42 -12.77
N LYS A 374 1.30 27.64 -11.71
CA LYS A 374 2.35 27.93 -10.72
C LYS A 374 3.72 27.44 -11.22
N PRO A 375 4.82 28.15 -10.89
CA PRO A 375 6.18 27.68 -11.20
C PRO A 375 6.46 26.29 -10.61
N LEU A 376 7.18 25.41 -11.34
CA LEU A 376 7.54 24.08 -10.85
C LEU A 376 8.31 24.12 -9.52
N SER A 377 9.12 25.16 -9.31
CA SER A 377 9.83 25.37 -8.04
C SER A 377 8.91 25.49 -6.81
N THR A 378 7.62 25.79 -6.98
CA THR A 378 6.64 25.85 -5.88
C THR A 378 6.12 24.47 -5.47
N TYR A 379 6.39 23.45 -6.29
CA TYR A 379 6.09 22.05 -5.96
C TYR A 379 7.18 21.40 -5.11
N ALA A 380 8.35 22.05 -4.98
CA ALA A 380 9.43 21.55 -4.13
C ALA A 380 8.99 21.46 -2.66
N GLY A 381 9.27 20.34 -2.01
CA GLY A 381 8.93 20.13 -0.61
C GLY A 381 7.45 19.85 -0.34
N GLN A 382 6.67 19.49 -1.36
CA GLN A 382 5.24 19.20 -1.23
C GLN A 382 4.92 17.69 -1.10
N GLY A 383 5.89 16.79 -1.35
CA GLY A 383 5.68 15.35 -1.29
C GLY A 383 5.66 14.80 0.13
N ASN A 384 4.91 13.71 0.36
CA ASN A 384 4.80 13.01 1.64
C ASN A 384 5.72 11.79 1.73
N HIS A 385 5.67 11.09 2.88
CA HIS A 385 6.29 9.77 3.09
C HIS A 385 5.53 8.63 2.40
N ASN A 386 4.46 8.93 1.69
CA ASN A 386 3.67 8.02 0.88
C ASN A 386 3.09 8.78 -0.32
N LEU A 387 2.59 8.06 -1.30
CA LEU A 387 1.89 8.62 -2.47
C LEU A 387 0.73 7.70 -2.86
N ARG A 388 -0.22 8.24 -3.63
CA ARG A 388 -1.39 7.51 -4.14
C ARG A 388 -1.54 7.75 -5.63
N VAL A 389 -2.03 6.73 -6.32
CA VAL A 389 -2.21 6.78 -7.77
C VAL A 389 -3.63 6.38 -8.12
N ALA A 390 -4.31 7.20 -8.88
CA ALA A 390 -5.63 6.93 -9.44
C ALA A 390 -5.95 7.97 -10.53
N ASP A 391 -6.86 7.63 -11.44
CA ASP A 391 -7.50 8.60 -12.35
C ASP A 391 -8.37 9.56 -11.53
N VAL A 392 -7.82 10.72 -11.14
CA VAL A 392 -8.53 11.68 -10.28
C VAL A 392 -9.36 12.67 -11.07
N ASP A 393 -9.13 12.79 -12.37
CA ASP A 393 -9.83 13.78 -13.19
C ASP A 393 -10.83 13.18 -14.19
N GLY A 394 -10.82 11.86 -14.35
CA GLY A 394 -11.81 11.11 -15.10
C GLY A 394 -11.48 11.01 -16.59
N ASP A 395 -10.22 11.14 -16.98
CA ASP A 395 -9.79 11.05 -18.37
C ASP A 395 -9.34 9.64 -18.81
N GLY A 396 -9.27 8.70 -17.84
CA GLY A 396 -8.91 7.29 -18.05
C GLY A 396 -7.43 7.00 -17.87
N CYS A 397 -6.62 7.99 -17.51
CA CYS A 397 -5.21 7.84 -17.14
C CYS A 397 -5.02 8.17 -15.66
N ASP A 398 -3.96 7.66 -15.04
CA ASP A 398 -3.74 7.84 -13.62
C ASP A 398 -2.87 9.04 -13.29
N GLU A 399 -3.26 9.84 -12.30
CA GLU A 399 -2.48 10.88 -11.67
C GLU A 399 -1.77 10.39 -10.42
N ILE A 400 -0.67 11.04 -10.09
CA ILE A 400 0.11 10.77 -8.89
C ILE A 400 -0.19 11.86 -7.85
N THR A 401 -0.99 11.53 -6.83
CA THR A 401 -1.20 12.39 -5.65
C THR A 401 -0.06 12.16 -4.66
N TYR A 402 0.78 13.19 -4.50
CA TYR A 402 2.00 13.11 -3.71
C TYR A 402 2.03 14.20 -2.63
N GLY A 403 1.41 13.91 -1.48
CA GLY A 403 1.24 14.87 -0.40
C GLY A 403 0.45 16.09 -0.83
N SER A 404 0.98 17.27 -0.60
CA SER A 404 0.35 18.56 -0.92
C SER A 404 0.30 18.88 -2.42
N MET A 405 0.73 17.99 -3.30
CA MET A 405 0.71 18.17 -4.76
C MET A 405 0.14 16.96 -5.49
N ALA A 406 -0.22 17.16 -6.75
CA ALA A 406 -0.46 16.08 -7.70
C ALA A 406 0.31 16.35 -9.00
N VAL A 407 0.75 15.25 -9.63
CA VAL A 407 1.38 15.23 -10.96
C VAL A 407 0.46 14.46 -11.89
N ASP A 408 0.17 15.05 -13.02
CA ASP A 408 -0.71 14.52 -14.05
C ASP A 408 -0.04 13.35 -14.81
N HIS A 409 -0.82 12.50 -15.45
CA HIS A 409 -0.36 11.35 -16.21
C HIS A 409 0.70 11.69 -17.26
N ASP A 410 0.71 12.93 -17.78
CA ASP A 410 1.67 13.42 -18.78
C ASP A 410 2.98 13.98 -18.17
N GLY A 411 3.15 13.87 -16.84
CA GLY A 411 4.34 14.35 -16.12
C GLY A 411 4.34 15.84 -15.83
N GLN A 412 3.24 16.56 -16.06
CA GLN A 412 3.10 17.95 -15.65
C GLN A 412 2.54 18.06 -14.22
N GLY A 413 2.95 19.07 -13.46
CA GLY A 413 2.32 19.35 -12.17
C GLY A 413 0.83 19.68 -12.37
N LEU A 414 -0.08 18.91 -11.76
CA LEU A 414 -1.51 19.15 -11.85
C LEU A 414 -1.93 20.32 -10.96
N TYR A 415 -1.56 20.25 -9.69
CA TYR A 415 -1.72 21.32 -8.70
C TYR A 415 -0.74 21.16 -7.55
N ASN A 416 -0.54 22.24 -6.76
CA ASN A 416 -0.02 22.15 -5.39
C ASN A 416 -0.77 23.07 -4.45
N THR A 417 -1.01 22.63 -3.21
CA THR A 417 -1.70 23.40 -2.17
C THR A 417 -0.76 24.35 -1.43
N GLY A 418 0.55 24.09 -1.47
CA GLY A 418 1.56 24.87 -0.77
C GLY A 418 1.65 24.57 0.73
N MET A 419 1.02 23.50 1.23
CA MET A 419 1.01 23.13 2.65
C MET A 419 2.27 22.38 3.08
N GLY A 420 3.09 21.92 2.13
CA GLY A 420 4.38 21.28 2.39
C GLY A 420 4.26 19.79 2.65
N HIS A 421 5.36 19.23 3.17
CA HIS A 421 5.55 17.82 3.43
C HIS A 421 4.63 17.30 4.56
N GLY A 422 4.28 16.00 4.49
CA GLY A 422 3.49 15.31 5.50
C GLY A 422 3.75 13.81 5.56
N ASP A 423 3.10 13.12 6.51
CA ASP A 423 3.40 11.73 6.88
C ASP A 423 2.36 10.72 6.41
N ALA A 424 1.11 11.13 6.19
CA ALA A 424 0.03 10.22 5.83
C ALA A 424 -0.94 10.88 4.84
N ILE A 425 -1.36 10.10 3.84
CA ILE A 425 -2.27 10.55 2.79
C ILE A 425 -3.24 9.42 2.44
N HIS A 426 -4.52 9.75 2.33
CA HIS A 426 -5.60 8.86 1.93
C HIS A 426 -6.27 9.42 0.66
N LEU A 427 -6.43 8.58 -0.35
CA LEU A 427 -7.09 8.92 -1.62
C LEU A 427 -8.15 7.87 -1.94
N MET A 428 -9.43 8.23 -1.84
CA MET A 428 -10.57 7.37 -2.13
C MET A 428 -11.82 8.19 -2.45
N ALA A 429 -12.94 7.53 -2.73
CA ALA A 429 -14.25 8.15 -2.76
C ALA A 429 -14.79 8.23 -1.32
N PHE A 430 -14.69 9.40 -0.69
CA PHE A 430 -15.18 9.63 0.69
C PHE A 430 -16.68 9.87 0.76
N ASP A 431 -17.24 10.52 -0.25
CA ASP A 431 -18.64 10.91 -0.28
C ASP A 431 -19.47 9.87 -1.05
N PRO A 432 -20.43 9.17 -0.38
CA PRO A 432 -21.26 8.16 -1.04
C PRO A 432 -22.18 8.72 -2.14
N THR A 433 -22.35 10.03 -2.24
CA THR A 433 -23.23 10.67 -3.20
C THR A 433 -22.57 10.99 -4.54
N THR A 434 -21.23 10.87 -4.62
CA THR A 434 -20.45 11.14 -5.82
C THR A 434 -19.45 10.01 -6.10
N ASP A 435 -18.95 9.93 -7.33
CA ASP A 435 -17.83 9.06 -7.69
C ASP A 435 -16.50 9.86 -7.76
N GLU A 436 -16.49 11.15 -7.38
CA GLU A 436 -15.26 11.94 -7.29
C GLU A 436 -14.35 11.43 -6.18
N LEU A 437 -13.04 11.47 -6.42
CA LEU A 437 -12.05 11.16 -5.39
C LEU A 437 -11.70 12.41 -4.59
N GLN A 438 -11.47 12.20 -3.31
CA GLN A 438 -10.99 13.21 -2.38
C GLN A 438 -9.71 12.75 -1.70
N VAL A 439 -9.02 13.68 -1.07
CA VAL A 439 -7.78 13.44 -0.34
C VAL A 439 -7.94 13.91 1.10
N TRP A 440 -7.59 13.05 2.05
CA TRP A 440 -7.32 13.42 3.43
C TRP A 440 -5.82 13.33 3.68
N ASP A 441 -5.20 14.43 4.14
CA ASP A 441 -3.76 14.57 4.25
C ASP A 441 -3.36 15.24 5.56
N CYS A 442 -2.17 14.94 6.10
CA CYS A 442 -1.62 15.61 7.26
C CYS A 442 -0.21 16.12 7.00
N HIS A 443 0.14 17.26 7.64
CA HIS A 443 1.34 18.04 7.34
C HIS A 443 2.25 18.22 8.56
N GLU A 444 3.57 18.20 8.33
CA GLU A 444 4.57 18.57 9.33
C GLU A 444 4.53 20.08 9.64
N ASN A 445 4.06 20.89 8.70
CA ASN A 445 3.94 22.33 8.93
C ASN A 445 2.79 22.62 9.90
N ARG A 446 3.14 23.11 11.08
CA ARG A 446 2.19 23.35 12.17
C ARG A 446 0.99 24.24 11.81
N ARG A 447 1.14 25.17 10.87
CA ARG A 447 0.02 26.01 10.44
C ARG A 447 -1.03 25.25 9.67
N ASP A 448 -0.60 24.22 8.94
CA ASP A 448 -1.42 23.59 7.92
C ASP A 448 -2.14 22.36 8.46
N GLY A 449 -1.54 21.65 9.44
CA GLY A 449 -2.20 20.60 10.21
C GLY A 449 -2.69 19.44 9.36
N SER A 450 -3.99 19.36 9.09
CA SER A 450 -4.61 18.36 8.20
C SER A 450 -5.61 19.03 7.27
N ASP A 451 -5.74 18.53 6.05
CA ASP A 451 -6.72 19.03 5.09
C ASP A 451 -7.51 17.93 4.40
N PHE A 452 -8.75 18.26 4.06
CA PHE A 452 -9.61 17.48 3.18
C PHE A 452 -9.88 18.27 1.90
N ARG A 453 -9.59 17.68 0.75
CA ARG A 453 -9.63 18.37 -0.55
C ARG A 453 -10.14 17.49 -1.68
N LYS A 454 -10.55 18.11 -2.77
CA LYS A 454 -10.84 17.42 -4.03
C LYS A 454 -9.53 16.93 -4.66
N ALA A 455 -9.48 15.66 -5.04
CA ALA A 455 -8.27 15.08 -5.63
C ALA A 455 -7.94 15.67 -7.01
N LYS A 456 -8.97 15.98 -7.82
CA LYS A 456 -8.82 16.54 -9.17
C LYS A 456 -8.17 17.92 -9.21
N THR A 457 -8.49 18.80 -8.24
CA THR A 457 -8.17 20.23 -8.34
C THR A 457 -7.29 20.76 -7.21
N GLY A 458 -7.15 20.01 -6.11
CA GLY A 458 -6.54 20.49 -4.88
C GLY A 458 -7.39 21.51 -4.13
N GLU A 459 -8.66 21.74 -4.52
CA GLU A 459 -9.58 22.64 -3.82
C GLU A 459 -9.85 22.13 -2.41
N ILE A 460 -9.53 22.94 -1.41
CA ILE A 460 -9.71 22.60 0.00
C ILE A 460 -11.19 22.66 0.37
N ILE A 461 -11.72 21.54 0.86
CA ILE A 461 -13.08 21.44 1.39
C ILE A 461 -13.10 21.95 2.83
N PHE A 462 -12.17 21.47 3.67
CA PHE A 462 -11.89 22.04 4.98
C PHE A 462 -10.45 21.77 5.40
N GLN A 463 -9.94 22.55 6.35
CA GLN A 463 -8.60 22.44 6.90
C GLN A 463 -8.64 22.54 8.43
N LEU A 464 -7.82 21.77 9.11
CA LEU A 464 -7.69 21.72 10.56
C LEU A 464 -6.27 22.15 10.96
N PRO A 465 -6.03 23.43 11.25
CA PRO A 465 -4.72 23.90 11.69
C PRO A 465 -4.25 23.18 12.98
N SER A 466 -2.95 22.94 13.11
CA SER A 466 -2.35 22.30 14.26
C SER A 466 -1.37 23.23 14.99
N LYS A 467 -0.97 22.86 16.20
CA LYS A 467 0.12 23.49 16.93
C LYS A 467 1.39 22.64 16.90
N SER A 468 1.29 21.40 16.50
CA SER A 468 2.36 20.42 16.40
C SER A 468 2.52 19.92 14.97
N ASP A 469 3.56 19.17 14.72
CA ASP A 469 3.74 18.30 13.59
C ASP A 469 2.68 17.19 13.66
N VAL A 470 1.90 16.99 12.58
CA VAL A 470 0.85 15.97 12.51
C VAL A 470 1.43 14.74 11.82
N GLY A 471 2.01 13.86 12.63
CA GLY A 471 2.77 12.71 12.15
C GLY A 471 1.93 11.52 11.67
N ARG A 472 0.59 11.55 11.81
CA ARG A 472 -0.30 10.47 11.37
C ARG A 472 -1.72 10.94 11.13
N ALA A 473 -2.38 10.32 10.17
CA ALA A 473 -3.79 10.50 9.86
C ALA A 473 -4.41 9.17 9.45
N MET A 474 -5.71 9.06 9.60
CA MET A 474 -6.51 7.91 9.20
C MET A 474 -7.84 8.36 8.59
N ALA A 475 -8.34 7.58 7.65
CA ALA A 475 -9.67 7.70 7.08
C ALA A 475 -10.32 6.30 6.99
N ALA A 476 -11.51 6.17 7.54
CA ALA A 476 -12.28 4.92 7.50
C ALA A 476 -13.75 5.22 7.77
N ASP A 477 -14.65 4.51 7.11
CA ASP A 477 -16.07 4.51 7.45
C ASP A 477 -16.26 3.68 8.73
N ILE A 478 -16.54 4.35 9.84
CA ILE A 478 -16.64 3.74 11.18
C ILE A 478 -17.94 4.07 11.92
N ASP A 479 -18.76 4.97 11.38
CA ASP A 479 -20.02 5.42 12.00
C ASP A 479 -21.18 5.43 11.00
N PRO A 480 -22.03 4.40 10.96
CA PRO A 480 -23.11 4.26 9.96
C PRO A 480 -24.24 5.29 10.12
N GLU A 481 -24.24 6.12 11.17
CA GLU A 481 -25.19 7.22 11.32
C GLU A 481 -24.75 8.49 10.56
N ASN A 482 -23.49 8.52 10.11
CA ASN A 482 -22.92 9.66 9.39
C ASN A 482 -22.52 9.23 7.98
N PRO A 483 -23.24 9.69 6.94
CA PRO A 483 -22.91 9.29 5.57
C PRO A 483 -21.49 9.67 5.14
N GLY A 484 -20.77 8.70 4.60
CA GLY A 484 -19.42 8.86 4.08
C GLY A 484 -18.34 8.45 5.06
N VAL A 485 -17.09 8.62 4.64
CA VAL A 485 -15.89 8.17 5.38
C VAL A 485 -15.52 9.17 6.46
N GLU A 486 -15.31 8.71 7.69
CA GLU A 486 -14.77 9.52 8.77
C GLU A 486 -13.27 9.73 8.64
N MET A 487 -12.81 10.87 9.17
CA MET A 487 -11.41 11.29 9.13
C MET A 487 -10.94 11.78 10.50
N TRP A 488 -9.70 11.42 10.85
CA TRP A 488 -9.01 11.93 12.03
C TRP A 488 -7.49 11.89 11.83
N SER A 489 -6.78 12.65 12.66
CA SER A 489 -5.32 12.65 12.70
C SER A 489 -4.84 12.76 14.15
N THR A 490 -3.56 12.69 14.37
CA THR A 490 -2.97 12.85 15.71
C THR A 490 -3.29 14.22 16.33
N ASP A 491 -3.71 15.21 15.55
CA ASP A 491 -4.10 16.55 16.02
C ASP A 491 -5.38 17.09 15.34
N SER A 492 -6.32 16.20 14.98
CA SER A 492 -7.59 16.62 14.36
C SER A 492 -8.61 17.17 15.36
N HIS A 493 -8.33 17.12 16.65
CA HIS A 493 -9.24 17.49 17.73
C HIS A 493 -10.61 16.79 17.67
N GLY A 494 -10.71 15.64 17.03
CA GLY A 494 -11.92 14.86 16.92
C GLY A 494 -12.02 14.03 15.65
N ILE A 495 -13.00 13.13 15.63
CA ILE A 495 -13.44 12.43 14.41
C ILE A 495 -14.28 13.42 13.61
N ARG A 496 -14.02 13.51 12.32
CA ARG A 496 -14.69 14.42 11.39
C ARG A 496 -15.45 13.66 10.32
N ASN A 497 -16.61 14.17 9.92
CA ASN A 497 -17.30 13.70 8.72
C ASN A 497 -16.81 14.45 7.47
N ILE A 498 -17.31 14.08 6.30
CA ILE A 498 -16.97 14.68 5.00
C ILE A 498 -17.29 16.18 4.88
N LYS A 499 -18.03 16.76 5.83
CA LYS A 499 -18.35 18.20 5.89
C LYS A 499 -17.44 18.97 6.85
N GLY A 500 -16.57 18.24 7.58
CA GLY A 500 -15.72 18.80 8.63
C GLY A 500 -16.40 18.94 9.99
N ASP A 501 -17.67 18.49 10.14
CA ASP A 501 -18.35 18.48 11.42
C ASP A 501 -17.69 17.50 12.39
N VAL A 502 -17.64 17.87 13.68
CA VAL A 502 -17.08 17.03 14.74
C VAL A 502 -18.12 16.03 15.20
N LEU A 503 -17.87 14.75 14.98
CA LEU A 503 -18.73 13.66 15.47
C LEU A 503 -18.39 13.25 16.90
N TYR A 504 -17.11 13.30 17.24
CA TYR A 504 -16.62 12.98 18.57
C TYR A 504 -15.34 13.77 18.87
N THR A 505 -15.29 14.34 20.06
CA THR A 505 -14.10 15.01 20.59
C THR A 505 -13.82 14.50 22.01
N ALA A 506 -12.72 13.79 22.19
CA ALA A 506 -12.15 13.51 23.50
C ALA A 506 -10.63 13.58 23.35
N MET A 507 -10.03 14.45 24.14
CA MET A 507 -8.58 14.64 24.16
C MET A 507 -8.05 14.12 25.48
N ASP A 508 -6.88 13.52 25.46
CA ASP A 508 -6.17 13.22 26.71
C ASP A 508 -5.42 14.47 27.18
N PRO A 509 -5.87 15.15 28.26
CA PRO A 509 -5.18 16.31 28.76
C PRO A 509 -3.80 15.99 29.35
N ASP A 510 -3.53 14.73 29.62
CA ASP A 510 -2.31 14.23 30.24
C ASP A 510 -1.37 13.55 29.22
N ASP A 511 -1.61 13.67 27.91
CA ASP A 511 -0.71 13.14 26.88
C ASP A 511 0.69 13.78 26.99
N PRO A 512 1.72 12.98 27.41
CA PRO A 512 3.06 13.51 27.68
C PRO A 512 3.81 13.95 26.41
N GLN A 513 3.32 13.60 25.24
CA GLN A 513 3.91 13.94 23.94
C GLN A 513 3.27 15.17 23.30
N HIS A 514 2.27 15.77 23.95
CA HIS A 514 1.45 16.85 23.39
C HIS A 514 0.79 16.51 22.04
N GLN A 515 0.78 15.24 21.68
CA GLN A 515 0.02 14.71 20.58
C GLN A 515 -1.40 14.45 21.10
N GLN A 516 -2.34 15.22 20.59
CA GLN A 516 -3.72 15.19 21.07
C GLN A 516 -4.46 13.98 20.47
N HIS A 517 -4.04 12.78 20.86
CA HIS A 517 -4.69 11.56 20.46
C HIS A 517 -6.14 11.54 20.94
N LEU A 518 -7.03 11.08 20.07
CA LEU A 518 -8.43 10.86 20.46
C LEU A 518 -8.52 9.72 21.45
N LYS A 519 -8.93 10.01 22.67
CA LYS A 519 -9.14 9.02 23.72
C LYS A 519 -10.61 8.63 23.79
N LEU A 520 -10.86 7.33 23.68
CA LEU A 520 -12.18 6.71 23.73
C LEU A 520 -12.23 5.79 24.95
N GLY A 521 -12.80 6.27 26.06
CA GLY A 521 -12.71 5.56 27.34
C GLY A 521 -11.25 5.51 27.83
N ASP A 522 -10.72 4.31 28.02
CA ASP A 522 -9.32 4.08 28.44
C ASP A 522 -8.37 3.80 27.27
N ARG A 523 -8.85 3.89 26.02
CA ARG A 523 -8.10 3.55 24.80
C ARG A 523 -7.96 4.74 23.86
N TYR A 524 -6.89 4.72 23.04
CA TYR A 524 -6.70 5.67 21.96
C TYR A 524 -7.26 5.12 20.64
N LEU A 525 -7.90 5.97 19.85
CA LEU A 525 -8.29 5.66 18.50
C LEU A 525 -7.03 5.55 17.62
N SER A 526 -6.83 4.40 17.00
CA SER A 526 -5.67 4.19 16.13
C SER A 526 -5.65 5.16 14.95
N VAL A 527 -4.46 5.60 14.58
CA VAL A 527 -4.17 6.41 13.38
C VAL A 527 -3.24 5.67 12.40
N ASN A 528 -2.99 4.36 12.65
CA ASN A 528 -1.99 3.61 11.92
C ASN A 528 -2.54 2.90 10.70
N PHE A 529 -3.60 2.08 10.85
CA PHE A 529 -4.07 1.23 9.77
C PHE A 529 -5.56 0.88 9.89
N GLY A 530 -6.21 0.55 8.77
CA GLY A 530 -7.58 0.08 8.71
C GLY A 530 -7.74 -1.09 7.76
N ILE A 531 -8.65 -2.02 8.08
CA ILE A 531 -8.94 -3.21 7.27
C ILE A 531 -10.44 -3.51 7.28
N TRP A 532 -10.93 -4.24 6.29
CA TRP A 532 -12.25 -4.88 6.33
C TRP A 532 -12.10 -6.30 6.88
N TRP A 533 -12.67 -6.56 8.05
CA TRP A 533 -12.47 -7.82 8.77
C TRP A 533 -13.76 -8.52 9.20
N ASP A 534 -14.68 -7.84 9.89
CA ASP A 534 -15.78 -8.53 10.59
C ASP A 534 -16.98 -8.88 9.69
N GLY A 535 -17.01 -8.39 8.47
CA GLY A 535 -18.00 -8.80 7.47
C GLY A 535 -19.22 -7.90 7.35
N ASP A 536 -19.31 -6.82 8.11
CA ASP A 536 -20.15 -5.69 7.74
C ASP A 536 -19.37 -4.74 6.79
N LEU A 537 -19.92 -3.61 6.40
CA LEU A 537 -19.28 -2.70 5.46
C LEU A 537 -18.48 -1.57 6.14
N LEU A 538 -18.47 -1.52 7.46
CA LEU A 538 -17.63 -0.59 8.21
C LEU A 538 -16.20 -1.12 8.26
N ARG A 539 -15.26 -0.21 8.41
CA ARG A 539 -13.84 -0.56 8.44
C ARG A 539 -13.34 -0.72 9.87
N GLU A 540 -12.68 -1.83 10.18
CA GLU A 540 -11.96 -2.05 11.43
C GLU A 540 -10.61 -1.33 11.41
N LEU A 541 -10.06 -1.12 12.63
CA LEU A 541 -8.74 -0.55 12.86
C LEU A 541 -7.75 -1.67 13.18
N LEU A 542 -6.56 -1.59 12.61
CA LEU A 542 -5.49 -2.54 12.84
C LEU A 542 -4.28 -1.84 13.44
N ASP A 543 -3.91 -2.24 14.65
CA ASP A 543 -2.77 -1.63 15.36
C ASP A 543 -2.24 -2.60 16.43
N HIS A 544 -0.92 -2.66 16.62
CA HIS A 544 -0.28 -3.50 17.64
C HIS A 544 -0.85 -4.94 17.67
N GLU A 545 -0.86 -5.60 16.52
CA GLU A 545 -1.34 -6.98 16.31
C GLU A 545 -2.81 -7.19 16.73
N THR A 546 -3.60 -6.11 16.79
CA THR A 546 -5.01 -6.19 17.19
C THR A 546 -5.92 -5.55 16.15
N VAL A 547 -6.92 -6.31 15.71
CA VAL A 547 -8.06 -5.79 14.95
C VAL A 547 -9.08 -5.30 15.95
N SER A 548 -9.48 -4.05 15.86
CA SER A 548 -10.46 -3.43 16.74
C SER A 548 -11.51 -2.66 15.95
N LYS A 549 -12.69 -2.52 16.52
CA LYS A 549 -13.81 -1.79 15.93
C LYS A 549 -14.20 -0.60 16.79
N TYR A 550 -14.52 0.50 16.14
CA TYR A 550 -15.15 1.63 16.79
C TYR A 550 -16.63 1.33 17.06
N ASP A 551 -17.03 1.30 18.34
CA ASP A 551 -18.44 1.26 18.72
C ASP A 551 -19.01 2.68 18.69
N TRP A 552 -19.65 3.00 17.58
CA TRP A 552 -20.21 4.33 17.33
C TRP A 552 -21.38 4.68 18.29
N GLN A 553 -22.06 3.69 18.89
CA GLN A 553 -23.14 3.92 19.86
C GLN A 553 -22.59 4.26 21.24
N GLN A 554 -21.60 3.51 21.69
CA GLN A 554 -21.00 3.68 23.01
C GLN A 554 -19.80 4.63 23.02
N LYS A 555 -19.33 5.03 21.84
CA LYS A 555 -18.13 5.87 21.63
C LYS A 555 -16.91 5.27 22.32
N THR A 556 -16.67 3.98 22.06
CA THR A 556 -15.55 3.20 22.62
C THR A 556 -14.92 2.31 21.54
N ILE A 557 -13.86 1.59 21.90
CA ILE A 557 -13.17 0.65 21.01
C ILE A 557 -13.35 -0.76 21.55
N ILE A 558 -13.74 -1.69 20.66
CA ILE A 558 -13.95 -3.11 20.96
C ILE A 558 -12.87 -3.90 20.21
N ASP A 559 -12.16 -4.80 20.91
CA ASP A 559 -11.25 -5.73 20.25
C ASP A 559 -12.06 -6.83 19.55
N VAL A 560 -11.84 -6.97 18.26
CA VAL A 560 -12.45 -8.01 17.43
C VAL A 560 -11.56 -9.24 17.41
N LYS A 561 -10.25 -9.05 17.22
CA LYS A 561 -9.28 -10.15 17.12
C LYS A 561 -7.90 -9.69 17.53
N HIS A 562 -7.22 -10.47 18.37
CA HIS A 562 -5.77 -10.40 18.55
C HIS A 562 -5.08 -11.43 17.64
N LEU A 563 -4.05 -11.00 16.93
CA LEU A 563 -3.28 -11.82 16.00
C LEU A 563 -2.11 -12.45 16.76
N ASP A 564 -2.31 -13.68 17.24
CA ASP A 564 -1.41 -14.32 18.18
C ASP A 564 -0.08 -14.77 17.54
N GLY A 565 1.02 -14.56 18.29
CA GLY A 565 2.34 -15.12 17.98
C GLY A 565 3.06 -14.43 16.82
N VAL A 566 2.67 -13.23 16.51
CA VAL A 566 3.33 -12.36 15.52
C VAL A 566 3.77 -11.04 16.15
N VAL A 567 4.56 -10.28 15.41
CA VAL A 567 4.93 -8.91 15.73
C VAL A 567 4.86 -8.07 14.46
N PHE A 568 4.41 -6.83 14.62
CA PHE A 568 4.34 -5.87 13.54
C PHE A 568 5.68 -5.12 13.38
N ASN A 569 5.82 -4.44 12.28
CA ASN A 569 7.03 -3.72 11.88
C ASN A 569 6.94 -2.22 12.21
N ASN A 570 8.03 -1.49 11.98
CA ASN A 570 8.10 -0.02 11.97
C ASN A 570 7.81 0.67 13.31
N GLY A 571 8.05 -0.01 14.44
CA GLY A 571 8.00 0.58 15.79
C GLY A 571 6.63 1.15 16.13
N THR A 572 6.55 2.44 16.42
CA THR A 572 5.29 3.11 16.81
C THR A 572 4.23 3.15 15.70
N LYS A 573 4.61 2.93 14.44
CA LYS A 573 3.69 2.85 13.32
C LYS A 573 2.97 1.51 13.26
N SER A 574 3.59 0.47 13.84
CA SER A 574 2.99 -0.86 14.08
C SER A 574 2.21 -1.41 12.90
N ASN A 575 2.90 -1.61 11.77
CA ASN A 575 2.30 -2.10 10.52
C ASN A 575 2.54 -3.61 10.34
N PRO A 576 1.60 -4.37 9.75
CA PRO A 576 1.86 -5.72 9.28
C PRO A 576 2.88 -5.72 8.13
N CYS A 577 3.33 -6.90 7.70
CA CYS A 577 4.12 -7.00 6.48
C CYS A 577 3.29 -6.58 5.25
N LEU A 578 2.01 -6.96 5.22
CA LEU A 578 1.00 -6.53 4.22
C LEU A 578 -0.39 -6.75 4.80
N ALA A 579 -1.36 -5.91 4.41
CA ALA A 579 -2.79 -6.18 4.59
C ALA A 579 -3.52 -5.82 3.29
N ALA A 580 -4.20 -6.81 2.67
CA ALA A 580 -4.97 -6.65 1.44
C ALA A 580 -5.86 -7.88 1.18
N ASP A 581 -6.84 -7.75 0.29
CA ASP A 581 -7.69 -8.82 -0.22
C ASP A 581 -6.91 -9.70 -1.21
N ILE A 582 -6.12 -10.64 -0.69
CA ILE A 582 -5.25 -11.50 -1.51
C ILE A 582 -5.78 -12.92 -1.69
N LEU A 583 -6.68 -13.38 -0.83
CA LEU A 583 -7.26 -14.72 -0.83
C LEU A 583 -8.72 -14.68 -0.39
N GLY A 584 -9.50 -15.68 -0.78
CA GLY A 584 -10.87 -15.81 -0.25
C GLY A 584 -11.83 -14.75 -0.75
N ASP A 585 -12.67 -14.25 0.15
CA ASP A 585 -13.66 -13.22 -0.19
C ASP A 585 -13.03 -11.80 -0.13
N TRP A 586 -13.84 -10.79 -0.34
CA TRP A 586 -13.42 -9.39 -0.44
C TRP A 586 -12.77 -8.78 0.82
N ARG A 587 -12.75 -9.52 1.95
CA ARG A 587 -12.14 -9.04 3.19
C ARG A 587 -10.63 -9.25 3.16
N GLU A 588 -9.93 -8.37 3.88
CA GLU A 588 -8.48 -8.28 3.77
C GLU A 588 -7.77 -9.31 4.67
N GLU A 589 -6.77 -9.99 4.13
CA GLU A 589 -5.82 -10.79 4.90
C GLU A 589 -4.76 -9.91 5.54
N VAL A 590 -4.24 -10.38 6.69
CA VAL A 590 -3.10 -9.74 7.37
C VAL A 590 -1.91 -10.69 7.35
N ILE A 591 -0.84 -10.28 6.68
CA ILE A 591 0.44 -10.99 6.67
C ILE A 591 1.35 -10.37 7.72
N ALA A 592 1.75 -11.16 8.72
CA ALA A 592 2.64 -10.72 9.77
C ALA A 592 3.71 -11.77 10.10
N ARG A 593 4.88 -11.31 10.54
CA ARG A 593 6.00 -12.19 10.87
C ARG A 593 5.96 -12.69 12.30
N THR A 594 6.50 -13.87 12.55
CA THR A 594 6.86 -14.31 13.91
C THR A 594 8.03 -13.46 14.47
N PRO A 595 8.20 -13.37 15.80
CA PRO A 595 9.27 -12.57 16.41
C PRO A 595 10.68 -12.94 15.92
N ASP A 596 10.93 -14.22 15.64
CA ASP A 596 12.18 -14.75 15.11
C ASP A 596 12.30 -14.66 13.58
N SER A 597 11.19 -14.31 12.89
CA SER A 597 11.09 -14.27 11.43
C SER A 597 11.39 -15.60 10.74
N ASP A 598 11.02 -16.72 11.34
CA ASP A 598 11.10 -18.06 10.73
C ASP A 598 9.83 -18.39 9.93
N GLU A 599 8.75 -17.61 10.13
CA GLU A 599 7.44 -17.83 9.52
C GLU A 599 6.73 -16.50 9.28
N LEU A 600 6.01 -16.38 8.16
CA LEU A 600 4.89 -15.45 8.01
C LEU A 600 3.59 -16.18 8.37
N ARG A 601 2.68 -15.47 9.00
CA ARG A 601 1.31 -15.92 9.25
C ARG A 601 0.36 -15.08 8.43
N ILE A 602 -0.46 -15.73 7.62
CA ILE A 602 -1.51 -15.11 6.84
C ILE A 602 -2.81 -15.32 7.59
N PHE A 603 -3.27 -14.29 8.29
CA PHE A 603 -4.53 -14.33 9.03
C PHE A 603 -5.69 -14.02 8.11
N ILE A 604 -6.73 -14.84 8.21
CA ILE A 604 -7.95 -14.76 7.43
C ILE A 604 -9.12 -14.73 8.41
N THR A 605 -10.12 -13.90 8.17
CA THR A 605 -11.26 -13.77 9.06
C THR A 605 -12.17 -15.01 9.01
N PRO A 606 -12.54 -15.61 10.17
CA PRO A 606 -13.52 -16.69 10.23
C PRO A 606 -14.97 -16.19 10.34
N ILE A 607 -15.20 -14.88 10.44
CA ILE A 607 -16.51 -14.30 10.69
C ILE A 607 -17.34 -14.37 9.40
N PRO A 608 -18.58 -14.90 9.42
CA PRO A 608 -19.44 -14.92 8.23
C PRO A 608 -19.84 -13.51 7.79
N THR A 609 -20.06 -13.34 6.49
CA THR A 609 -20.62 -12.12 5.91
C THR A 609 -21.81 -12.44 5.00
N ASP A 610 -22.80 -11.56 4.99
CA ASP A 610 -23.93 -11.61 4.05
C ASP A 610 -23.62 -10.86 2.74
N HIS A 611 -22.51 -10.13 2.69
CA HIS A 611 -22.11 -9.33 1.55
C HIS A 611 -21.25 -10.14 0.57
N ARG A 612 -21.64 -10.12 -0.71
CA ARG A 612 -20.87 -10.69 -1.80
C ARG A 612 -20.39 -9.53 -2.68
N ILE A 613 -19.12 -9.25 -2.59
CA ILE A 613 -18.45 -8.14 -3.27
C ILE A 613 -17.37 -8.75 -4.17
N ASN A 614 -17.07 -8.14 -5.30
CA ASN A 614 -15.95 -8.54 -6.12
C ASN A 614 -14.65 -8.40 -5.34
N CYS A 615 -13.68 -9.23 -5.65
CA CYS A 615 -12.31 -9.10 -5.13
C CYS A 615 -11.82 -7.65 -5.30
N LEU A 616 -11.39 -7.04 -4.20
CA LEU A 616 -10.95 -5.64 -4.21
C LEU A 616 -9.69 -5.44 -5.05
N MET A 617 -8.88 -6.49 -5.25
CA MET A 617 -7.73 -6.46 -6.15
C MET A 617 -8.10 -6.28 -7.63
N GLU A 618 -9.37 -6.45 -8.00
CA GLU A 618 -9.87 -6.08 -9.32
C GLU A 618 -10.24 -4.58 -9.43
N ASP A 619 -10.27 -3.83 -8.33
CA ASP A 619 -10.40 -2.37 -8.35
C ASP A 619 -9.02 -1.74 -8.55
N ILE A 620 -8.87 -0.95 -9.61
CA ILE A 620 -7.57 -0.43 -10.03
C ILE A 620 -6.91 0.40 -8.94
N PRO A 621 -7.53 1.44 -8.34
CA PRO A 621 -6.91 2.19 -7.27
C PRO A 621 -6.54 1.33 -6.05
N TYR A 622 -7.38 0.35 -5.69
CA TYR A 622 -7.06 -0.57 -4.60
C TYR A 622 -5.81 -1.41 -4.92
N ARG A 623 -5.73 -1.98 -6.12
CA ARG A 623 -4.58 -2.80 -6.55
C ARG A 623 -3.29 -1.97 -6.65
N LEU A 624 -3.36 -0.75 -7.19
CA LEU A 624 -2.23 0.18 -7.25
C LEU A 624 -1.76 0.59 -5.84
N SER A 625 -2.70 0.91 -4.94
CA SER A 625 -2.37 1.24 -3.55
C SER A 625 -1.80 0.04 -2.79
N THR A 626 -2.23 -1.19 -3.08
CA THR A 626 -1.65 -2.41 -2.52
C THR A 626 -0.21 -2.62 -2.99
N ALA A 627 0.07 -2.43 -4.29
CA ALA A 627 1.44 -2.53 -4.83
C ALA A 627 2.40 -1.51 -4.18
N ALA A 628 1.91 -0.33 -3.80
CA ALA A 628 2.67 0.73 -3.17
C ALA A 628 2.49 0.80 -1.64
N GLN A 629 1.77 -0.14 -1.00
CA GLN A 629 1.45 -0.09 0.43
C GLN A 629 2.69 0.08 1.31
N ASN A 630 3.76 -0.57 0.94
CA ASN A 630 4.99 -0.68 1.72
C ASN A 630 6.12 0.22 1.22
N VAL A 631 5.77 1.23 0.44
CA VAL A 631 6.72 2.21 -0.06
C VAL A 631 6.73 3.43 0.87
N GLY A 632 7.83 3.62 1.59
CA GLY A 632 7.94 4.68 2.61
C GLY A 632 7.22 4.34 3.91
N TYR A 633 6.22 5.14 4.32
CA TYR A 633 5.38 4.81 5.45
C TYR A 633 4.14 4.04 4.99
N ASN A 634 3.95 2.84 5.56
CA ASN A 634 2.86 1.95 5.19
C ASN A 634 1.51 2.61 5.49
N GLN A 635 0.60 2.52 4.52
CA GLN A 635 -0.76 3.03 4.59
C GLN A 635 -1.73 1.95 4.10
N PRO A 636 -2.97 1.87 4.60
CA PRO A 636 -3.94 0.87 4.15
C PRO A 636 -4.22 1.00 2.66
N SER A 637 -4.55 -0.12 2.00
CA SER A 637 -5.06 -0.10 0.63
C SER A 637 -6.44 0.55 0.57
N GLU A 638 -6.73 1.29 -0.50
CA GLU A 638 -7.95 2.10 -0.60
C GLU A 638 -8.59 1.96 -1.98
N PRO A 639 -9.93 1.67 -2.02
CA PRO A 639 -10.63 1.49 -3.29
C PRO A 639 -10.94 2.83 -3.97
N GLY A 640 -11.06 2.77 -5.29
CA GLY A 640 -11.50 3.90 -6.12
C GLY A 640 -13.00 4.18 -6.07
N PHE A 641 -13.73 3.49 -5.19
CA PHE A 641 -15.16 3.65 -4.98
C PHE A 641 -15.49 3.67 -3.49
N TYR A 642 -16.63 4.24 -3.14
CA TYR A 642 -17.09 4.19 -1.76
C TYR A 642 -17.56 2.77 -1.40
N LEU A 643 -16.94 2.19 -0.38
CA LEU A 643 -17.34 0.92 0.22
C LEU A 643 -17.77 1.16 1.67
N GLY A 644 -19.08 1.20 1.89
CA GLY A 644 -19.69 1.46 3.18
C GLY A 644 -21.20 1.24 3.14
N PRO A 645 -21.92 1.41 4.27
CA PRO A 645 -23.34 1.07 4.39
C PRO A 645 -24.28 2.06 3.67
N ASP A 646 -23.84 3.28 3.36
CA ASP A 646 -24.70 4.37 2.89
C ASP A 646 -25.07 4.28 1.40
N LYS A 647 -24.27 3.61 0.61
CA LYS A 647 -24.50 3.44 -0.82
C LYS A 647 -24.85 1.99 -1.09
N ALA A 648 -25.93 1.76 -1.82
CA ALA A 648 -26.09 0.45 -2.45
C ALA A 648 -24.87 0.24 -3.37
N VAL A 649 -23.93 -0.62 -2.95
CA VAL A 649 -22.66 -0.92 -3.63
C VAL A 649 -22.95 -1.75 -4.89
N ASN A 650 -23.87 -1.26 -5.71
CA ASN A 650 -24.47 -2.02 -6.82
C ASN A 650 -23.49 -2.33 -7.95
N LYS A 651 -22.35 -1.65 -8.02
CA LYS A 651 -21.32 -1.92 -9.04
C LYS A 651 -20.46 -3.14 -8.69
N PHE A 652 -20.32 -3.44 -7.41
CA PHE A 652 -19.44 -4.49 -6.88
C PHE A 652 -20.17 -5.57 -6.07
N LEU A 653 -21.46 -5.35 -5.72
CA LEU A 653 -22.33 -6.39 -5.15
C LEU A 653 -22.84 -7.31 -6.28
N LYS A 654 -22.71 -8.60 -6.07
CA LYS A 654 -23.14 -9.66 -7.01
C LYS A 654 -24.31 -10.49 -6.50
#